data_da3d4e590de7aee807b2083e5f020123
#
_entry.id   da3d4e590de7aee807b2083e5f020123
#
_cell.length_a   1.000
_cell.length_b   1.000
_cell.length_c   1.000
_cell.angle_alpha   90.00
_cell.angle_beta   90.00
_cell.angle_gamma   90.00
#
_symmetry.space_group_name_H-M   'P 1'
#
loop_
_entity.id
_entity.type
_entity.pdbx_description
1 polymer ?
#
loop_
_entity_poly.entity_id
_entity_poly.type
_entity_poly.pdbx_seq_one_letter_code
_entity_poly.pdbx_strand_id
1 'polypeptide(L)'
;MRKFRWIPKVIAAVCVIGILGLIVYVSTHNVRKSLYTELTREELIDWSQSSYENEWEQSEDTLGLSHMKKVASGNGLELYFHEKTCELAIKTSDGTVWYTNPQDRLVFNPTSRLSFASQVLVSVITSEEVVKTMYSFTDAVQYGQYVVTELDNGVRVDYRFGKLKKIQIYPEGLTEERYNEILAQLDAADSTGKSSKGLAQYYSRVDASTLTGIALSNTKERFSKVEELGVVYALKTNPSPLIQKKLLGYFNSIGYTMDDREQDHDSVGYADELKNTNNVLIPVTYTLEDGTFRTRVLTEEIKAAPNLKIQNVTVLPYLNNGEVDTSEVLTPDGEGSVLKLGTIVSSSTAAYEETVYGVDNAVYKTGSTSTRQPLSFPFYGLMNSRGALYATVEQSAATASLRVMPRTGQYEYGSAGFKFKILEFANTKLMADDKDTVRSYADRANLEPIEVAYRFLPQTQSSWMDLAKAYREELRENGTLSALSAAQVPTVLNLIGAIDDVEPFLGIPREIIVPLTTYAQAEQIAQEMHEALGETQLAIRYTGWQKGGIQTAAANKVRLEGTLGGSGDFTSLVQWCRDNGVGLFPDTDFQNVYRTRLFDGYSRTDDAARFVLSETAYRADYNKANFLADPDKLFGTVLNPSSTLKFAASYVPSAQKYGLSGLSLTYFGTELNSDFTRDHFVTRNRSQELAAETLKTLRDGDLRLMIAGSNLYTLPYAEIAVNIPMQTNAHTLVSRQVPFVQTVLSGSVTYTAGPINRAADKQYYKLKCIETGSGLYADLMAGDNALVKGTKYDDYYAAQYGTLKDEVSAIANEIAEALAPVYGHEIVGYEEYGDGLVQVSYDNGKAIVLNFATEAQATPAGVTVEAMGWAHTTGR
;
A
#
# COMPACT_ATOMS: atom_id res chain seq x y z
N MET A 1 26.78 -68.14 8.85
CA MET A 1 26.64 -66.66 8.92
C MET A 1 27.27 -65.93 7.75
N ARG A 2 26.97 -66.27 6.50
CA ARG A 2 27.54 -65.61 5.30
C ARG A 2 26.52 -65.04 4.33
N LYS A 3 25.22 -65.06 4.65
CA LYS A 3 24.13 -64.73 3.69
C LYS A 3 23.61 -63.28 3.71
N PHE A 4 24.09 -62.37 4.60
CA PHE A 4 23.49 -61.02 4.75
C PHE A 4 24.50 -59.85 4.56
N ARG A 5 25.66 -60.05 4.00
CA ARG A 5 26.67 -58.99 3.79
C ARG A 5 26.33 -57.96 2.67
N TRP A 6 25.32 -58.24 1.87
CA TRP A 6 24.88 -57.33 0.77
C TRP A 6 23.81 -56.32 1.19
N ILE A 7 23.03 -56.58 2.24
CA ILE A 7 21.97 -55.71 2.73
C ILE A 7 22.48 -54.27 3.06
N PRO A 8 23.57 -54.09 3.84
CA PRO A 8 24.07 -52.71 4.11
C PRO A 8 24.60 -52.00 2.85
N LYS A 9 25.06 -52.73 1.85
CA LYS A 9 25.50 -52.14 0.57
C LYS A 9 24.30 -51.70 -0.29
N VAL A 10 23.23 -52.44 -0.27
CA VAL A 10 21.99 -52.05 -0.97
C VAL A 10 21.34 -50.86 -0.28
N ILE A 11 21.25 -50.84 1.06
CA ILE A 11 20.76 -49.70 1.83
C ILE A 11 21.60 -48.45 1.54
N ALA A 12 22.94 -48.58 1.56
CA ALA A 12 23.80 -47.45 1.24
C ALA A 12 23.61 -46.94 -0.21
N ALA A 13 23.42 -47.84 -1.17
CA ALA A 13 23.16 -47.47 -2.56
C ALA A 13 21.80 -46.77 -2.72
N VAL A 14 20.75 -47.24 -2.04
CA VAL A 14 19.42 -46.60 -2.02
C VAL A 14 19.47 -45.23 -1.36
N CYS A 15 20.22 -45.08 -0.26
CA CYS A 15 20.44 -43.79 0.37
C CYS A 15 21.18 -42.77 -0.52
N VAL A 16 22.24 -43.24 -1.24
CA VAL A 16 22.97 -42.39 -2.17
C VAL A 16 22.10 -41.99 -3.35
N ILE A 17 21.31 -42.89 -3.92
CA ILE A 17 20.34 -42.56 -4.99
C ILE A 17 19.26 -41.59 -4.46
N GLY A 18 18.78 -41.79 -3.23
CA GLY A 18 17.84 -40.86 -2.60
C GLY A 18 18.41 -39.48 -2.39
N ILE A 19 19.68 -39.39 -1.92
CA ILE A 19 20.38 -38.11 -1.74
C ILE A 19 20.64 -37.43 -3.09
N LEU A 20 21.09 -38.18 -4.12
CA LEU A 20 21.29 -37.66 -5.46
C LEU A 20 19.95 -37.18 -6.08
N GLY A 21 18.89 -37.96 -5.90
CA GLY A 21 17.53 -37.56 -6.30
C GLY A 21 17.07 -36.32 -5.58
N LEU A 22 17.34 -36.18 -4.29
CA LEU A 22 17.05 -34.99 -3.51
C LEU A 22 17.86 -33.76 -3.98
N ILE A 23 19.15 -33.95 -4.26
CA ILE A 23 20.03 -32.90 -4.79
C ILE A 23 19.53 -32.43 -6.17
N VAL A 24 19.19 -33.36 -7.06
CA VAL A 24 18.63 -33.04 -8.38
C VAL A 24 17.27 -32.35 -8.23
N TYR A 25 16.39 -32.87 -7.35
CA TYR A 25 15.10 -32.25 -7.04
C TYR A 25 15.30 -30.83 -6.49
N VAL A 26 16.15 -30.62 -5.52
CA VAL A 26 16.46 -29.33 -4.92
C VAL A 26 17.11 -28.39 -5.95
N SER A 27 18.02 -28.89 -6.79
CA SER A 27 18.64 -28.03 -7.83
C SER A 27 17.71 -27.69 -8.98
N THR A 28 16.77 -28.56 -9.33
CA THR A 28 15.78 -28.29 -10.39
C THR A 28 14.58 -27.49 -9.91
N HIS A 29 14.21 -27.59 -8.61
CA HIS A 29 13.09 -26.86 -8.03
C HIS A 29 13.53 -25.56 -7.33
N ASN A 30 14.81 -25.34 -7.06
CA ASN A 30 15.37 -24.10 -6.52
C ASN A 30 15.93 -23.16 -7.60
N VAL A 31 15.61 -23.32 -8.88
CA VAL A 31 15.80 -22.24 -9.84
C VAL A 31 14.79 -21.15 -9.46
N ARG A 32 15.24 -20.17 -8.67
CA ARG A 32 14.46 -18.95 -8.43
C ARG A 32 14.16 -18.36 -9.79
N LYS A 33 12.87 -18.31 -10.17
CA LYS A 33 12.47 -17.52 -11.33
C LYS A 33 12.89 -16.09 -11.06
N SER A 34 13.45 -15.43 -12.06
CA SER A 34 13.74 -14.00 -11.97
C SER A 34 12.46 -13.25 -11.57
N LEU A 35 12.60 -12.29 -10.66
CA LEU A 35 11.48 -11.45 -10.20
C LEU A 35 10.95 -10.55 -11.32
N TYR A 36 11.80 -10.20 -12.27
CA TYR A 36 11.56 -9.32 -13.40
C TYR A 36 12.13 -9.94 -14.67
N THR A 37 11.79 -9.40 -15.83
CA THR A 37 12.53 -9.67 -17.05
C THR A 37 13.96 -9.14 -16.88
N GLU A 38 14.95 -9.97 -17.17
CA GLU A 38 16.35 -9.56 -17.04
C GLU A 38 16.78 -8.70 -18.22
N LEU A 39 17.55 -7.65 -17.94
CA LEU A 39 18.23 -6.88 -18.96
C LEU A 39 19.31 -7.76 -19.59
N THR A 40 19.27 -7.86 -20.92
CA THR A 40 20.31 -8.58 -21.66
C THR A 40 21.59 -7.76 -21.75
N ARG A 41 22.71 -8.44 -22.00
CA ARG A 41 23.99 -7.78 -22.20
C ARG A 41 23.95 -6.83 -23.42
N GLU A 42 23.29 -7.25 -24.50
CA GLU A 42 23.14 -6.47 -25.73
C GLU A 42 22.36 -5.17 -25.45
N GLU A 43 21.28 -5.23 -24.66
CA GLU A 43 20.53 -4.04 -24.23
C GLU A 43 21.39 -3.08 -23.43
N LEU A 44 22.21 -3.57 -22.49
CA LEU A 44 23.11 -2.74 -21.70
C LEU A 44 24.22 -2.12 -22.55
N ILE A 45 24.75 -2.83 -23.54
CA ILE A 45 25.69 -2.29 -24.53
C ILE A 45 25.04 -1.18 -25.33
N ASP A 46 23.81 -1.40 -25.86
CA ASP A 46 23.06 -0.38 -26.59
C ASP A 46 22.82 0.87 -25.72
N TRP A 47 22.41 0.69 -24.45
CA TRP A 47 22.26 1.84 -23.54
C TRP A 47 23.55 2.60 -23.34
N SER A 48 24.70 1.88 -23.22
CA SER A 48 26.01 2.51 -23.06
C SER A 48 26.39 3.35 -24.27
N GLN A 49 26.01 2.93 -25.47
CA GLN A 49 26.33 3.69 -26.72
C GLN A 49 25.51 4.96 -26.84
N SER A 50 24.24 4.93 -26.38
CA SER A 50 23.36 6.11 -26.32
C SER A 50 23.67 7.04 -25.14
N SER A 51 24.40 6.56 -24.12
CA SER A 51 24.79 7.36 -22.97
C SER A 51 25.80 8.44 -23.33
N TYR A 52 25.61 9.64 -22.81
CA TYR A 52 26.55 10.73 -22.95
C TYR A 52 26.96 11.26 -21.56
N GLU A 53 28.24 11.62 -21.40
CA GLU A 53 28.67 12.38 -20.25
C GLU A 53 28.25 13.83 -20.47
N ASN A 54 27.12 14.21 -19.97
CA ASN A 54 26.70 15.60 -20.03
C ASN A 54 26.82 16.20 -18.62
N GLU A 55 27.68 17.19 -18.52
CA GLU A 55 27.64 18.15 -17.42
C GLU A 55 26.43 19.06 -17.63
N TRP A 56 25.23 18.47 -17.58
CA TRP A 56 24.03 19.22 -17.81
C TRP A 56 23.70 20.03 -16.56
N GLU A 57 23.94 21.31 -16.60
CA GLU A 57 23.50 22.24 -15.57
C GLU A 57 22.09 22.69 -15.89
N GLN A 58 21.20 22.57 -14.90
CA GLN A 58 19.90 23.23 -14.99
C GLN A 58 20.13 24.75 -14.97
N SER A 59 19.53 25.43 -15.94
CA SER A 59 19.53 26.88 -16.07
C SER A 59 18.09 27.39 -16.14
N GLU A 60 17.88 28.68 -16.08
CA GLU A 60 16.56 29.30 -16.26
C GLU A 60 15.92 28.90 -17.59
N ASP A 61 16.71 28.64 -18.63
CA ASP A 61 16.25 28.20 -19.95
C ASP A 61 15.61 26.79 -19.95
N THR A 62 15.62 26.06 -18.81
CA THR A 62 15.00 24.76 -18.67
C THR A 62 13.76 24.79 -17.82
N LEU A 63 13.36 25.93 -17.28
CA LEU A 63 12.22 26.15 -16.41
C LEU A 63 11.08 26.87 -17.14
N GLY A 64 9.86 26.58 -16.70
CA GLY A 64 8.66 27.25 -17.19
C GLY A 64 8.07 26.65 -18.47
N LEU A 65 6.83 26.99 -18.69
CA LEU A 65 5.99 26.44 -19.76
C LEU A 65 6.50 26.77 -21.16
N SER A 66 7.20 27.88 -21.32
CA SER A 66 7.73 28.34 -22.62
C SER A 66 8.78 27.40 -23.22
N HIS A 67 9.41 26.56 -22.41
CA HIS A 67 10.41 25.56 -22.82
C HIS A 67 9.83 24.15 -23.03
N MET A 68 8.53 24.00 -22.88
CA MET A 68 7.81 22.73 -23.02
C MET A 68 6.97 22.71 -24.30
N LYS A 69 6.92 21.54 -24.93
CA LYS A 69 6.06 21.26 -26.09
C LYS A 69 4.68 20.80 -25.60
N LYS A 70 3.61 21.36 -26.16
CA LYS A 70 2.27 20.82 -25.93
C LYS A 70 2.12 19.47 -26.64
N VAL A 71 1.84 18.40 -25.89
CA VAL A 71 1.77 17.02 -26.38
C VAL A 71 0.34 16.47 -26.38
N ALA A 72 -0.56 17.07 -25.60
CA ALA A 72 -1.98 16.69 -25.61
C ALA A 72 -2.87 17.85 -25.16
N SER A 73 -4.15 17.81 -25.53
CA SER A 73 -5.17 18.71 -25.00
C SER A 73 -6.55 18.05 -25.06
N GLY A 74 -7.39 18.31 -24.07
CA GLY A 74 -8.76 17.78 -24.02
C GLY A 74 -9.50 18.23 -22.76
N ASN A 75 -10.81 18.44 -22.86
CA ASN A 75 -11.69 18.77 -21.73
C ASN A 75 -11.18 19.90 -20.81
N GLY A 76 -10.63 20.97 -21.42
CA GLY A 76 -10.12 22.13 -20.68
C GLY A 76 -8.74 21.97 -20.06
N LEU A 77 -8.03 20.87 -20.33
CA LEU A 77 -6.65 20.65 -19.94
C LEU A 77 -5.72 20.65 -21.14
N GLU A 78 -4.51 21.14 -20.94
CA GLU A 78 -3.40 21.04 -21.86
C GLU A 78 -2.22 20.40 -21.17
N LEU A 79 -1.63 19.35 -21.77
CA LEU A 79 -0.42 18.67 -21.29
C LEU A 79 0.79 19.15 -22.06
N TYR A 80 1.80 19.55 -21.33
CA TYR A 80 3.09 19.98 -21.85
C TYR A 80 4.19 19.06 -21.38
N PHE A 81 5.19 18.85 -22.23
CA PHE A 81 6.34 17.98 -21.97
C PHE A 81 7.65 18.65 -22.36
N HIS A 82 8.66 18.55 -21.52
CA HIS A 82 9.99 19.04 -21.76
C HIS A 82 10.88 17.92 -22.29
N GLU A 83 11.25 17.97 -23.57
CA GLU A 83 11.95 16.88 -24.27
C GLU A 83 13.31 16.49 -23.66
N LYS A 84 14.03 17.44 -23.03
CA LYS A 84 15.36 17.20 -22.46
C LYS A 84 15.35 16.79 -20.99
N THR A 85 14.31 17.14 -20.24
CA THR A 85 14.25 16.88 -18.79
C THR A 85 13.19 15.88 -18.42
N CYS A 86 12.31 15.53 -19.37
CA CYS A 86 11.12 14.71 -19.16
C CYS A 86 10.14 15.28 -18.12
N GLU A 87 10.24 16.58 -17.83
CA GLU A 87 9.30 17.27 -16.94
C GLU A 87 7.99 17.55 -17.68
N LEU A 88 6.90 17.59 -16.91
CA LEU A 88 5.57 17.88 -17.44
C LEU A 88 4.97 19.10 -16.76
N ALA A 89 4.00 19.70 -17.46
CA ALA A 89 3.12 20.70 -16.90
C ALA A 89 1.70 20.50 -17.42
N ILE A 90 0.73 20.68 -16.54
CA ILE A 90 -0.68 20.61 -16.87
C ILE A 90 -1.27 22.02 -16.68
N LYS A 91 -1.82 22.58 -17.76
CA LYS A 91 -2.47 23.86 -17.75
C LYS A 91 -3.99 23.66 -17.78
N THR A 92 -4.68 24.25 -16.81
CA THR A 92 -6.13 24.22 -16.72
C THR A 92 -6.78 25.36 -17.50
N SER A 93 -8.08 25.28 -17.75
CA SER A 93 -8.83 26.26 -18.54
C SER A 93 -8.85 27.67 -17.91
N ASP A 94 -8.71 27.79 -16.61
CA ASP A 94 -8.59 29.08 -15.90
C ASP A 94 -7.21 29.68 -15.97
N GLY A 95 -6.24 28.98 -16.61
CA GLY A 95 -4.87 29.42 -16.81
C GLY A 95 -3.89 29.01 -15.72
N THR A 96 -4.33 28.31 -14.68
CA THR A 96 -3.45 27.74 -13.64
C THR A 96 -2.55 26.69 -14.26
N VAL A 97 -1.27 26.69 -13.89
CA VAL A 97 -0.29 25.69 -14.37
C VAL A 97 0.21 24.86 -13.19
N TRP A 98 0.05 23.57 -13.30
CA TRP A 98 0.57 22.58 -12.36
C TRP A 98 1.82 21.94 -12.95
N TYR A 99 2.94 22.06 -12.27
CA TYR A 99 4.22 21.50 -12.69
C TYR A 99 4.51 20.22 -11.93
N THR A 100 5.02 19.22 -12.62
CA THR A 100 5.47 17.98 -11.96
C THR A 100 6.75 18.17 -11.13
N ASN A 101 7.39 19.32 -11.23
CA ASN A 101 8.67 19.64 -10.57
C ASN A 101 8.72 21.10 -10.12
N PRO A 102 9.45 21.41 -9.03
CA PRO A 102 9.62 22.79 -8.57
C PRO A 102 10.25 23.69 -9.63
N GLN A 103 9.61 24.82 -9.95
CA GLN A 103 10.12 25.80 -10.92
C GLN A 103 11.11 26.80 -10.30
N ASP A 104 11.12 26.90 -8.97
CA ASP A 104 12.05 27.72 -8.18
C ASP A 104 13.31 26.96 -7.71
N ARG A 105 13.50 25.72 -8.16
CA ARG A 105 14.55 24.82 -7.66
C ARG A 105 15.99 25.30 -7.83
N LEU A 106 16.22 26.31 -8.66
CA LEU A 106 17.58 26.89 -8.83
C LEU A 106 18.11 27.55 -7.56
N VAL A 107 17.23 27.93 -6.62
CA VAL A 107 17.64 28.49 -5.33
C VAL A 107 18.14 27.44 -4.34
N PHE A 108 17.84 26.15 -4.62
CA PHE A 108 18.25 25.03 -3.78
C PHE A 108 19.70 24.62 -4.03
N ASN A 109 20.24 23.81 -3.11
CA ASN A 109 21.61 23.31 -3.31
C ASN A 109 21.69 22.43 -4.58
N PRO A 110 22.89 22.34 -5.23
CA PRO A 110 23.04 21.66 -6.52
C PRO A 110 22.57 20.20 -6.54
N THR A 111 22.75 19.47 -5.44
CA THR A 111 22.34 18.05 -5.37
C THR A 111 20.82 17.94 -5.27
N SER A 112 20.19 18.70 -4.39
CA SER A 112 18.72 18.68 -4.20
C SER A 112 18.00 19.13 -5.48
N ARG A 113 18.41 20.22 -6.12
CA ARG A 113 17.74 20.75 -7.31
C ARG A 113 17.72 19.76 -8.48
N LEU A 114 18.79 18.97 -8.66
CA LEU A 114 18.84 17.95 -9.69
C LEU A 114 17.87 16.79 -9.38
N SER A 115 17.81 16.36 -8.11
CA SER A 115 16.88 15.31 -7.69
C SER A 115 15.42 15.72 -7.85
N PHE A 116 15.10 17.00 -7.61
CA PHE A 116 13.75 17.55 -7.77
C PHE A 116 13.27 17.66 -9.22
N ALA A 117 14.14 17.47 -10.22
CA ALA A 117 13.75 17.37 -11.62
C ALA A 117 13.19 15.98 -11.99
N SER A 118 13.09 15.06 -11.04
CA SER A 118 12.68 13.68 -11.29
C SER A 118 11.17 13.48 -11.29
N GLN A 119 10.68 12.66 -12.24
CA GLN A 119 9.27 12.25 -12.36
C GLN A 119 9.00 10.97 -11.59
N VAL A 120 10.01 10.10 -11.50
CA VAL A 120 9.91 8.77 -10.89
C VAL A 120 11.10 8.54 -9.98
N LEU A 121 10.82 8.00 -8.79
CA LEU A 121 11.84 7.51 -7.87
C LEU A 121 11.70 6.00 -7.75
N VAL A 122 12.83 5.31 -7.81
CA VAL A 122 12.88 3.85 -7.67
C VAL A 122 13.80 3.49 -6.51
N SER A 123 13.27 2.81 -5.50
CA SER A 123 14.09 2.23 -4.43
C SER A 123 14.49 0.82 -4.82
N VAL A 124 15.78 0.58 -4.92
CA VAL A 124 16.35 -0.72 -5.26
C VAL A 124 17.17 -1.28 -4.10
N ILE A 125 17.32 -2.59 -4.08
CA ILE A 125 18.22 -3.32 -3.19
C ILE A 125 19.28 -3.96 -4.07
N THR A 126 20.53 -3.56 -3.87
CA THR A 126 21.67 -4.05 -4.65
C THR A 126 22.05 -5.47 -4.28
N SER A 127 22.99 -6.06 -5.03
CA SER A 127 23.55 -7.37 -4.72
C SER A 127 24.28 -7.41 -3.37
N GLU A 128 24.75 -6.26 -2.85
CA GLU A 128 25.35 -6.12 -1.53
C GLU A 128 24.30 -5.85 -0.42
N GLU A 129 23.01 -6.07 -0.71
CA GLU A 129 21.88 -5.82 0.23
C GLU A 129 21.75 -4.36 0.69
N VAL A 130 22.30 -3.41 -0.08
CA VAL A 130 22.17 -1.97 0.20
C VAL A 130 20.92 -1.41 -0.47
N VAL A 131 20.12 -0.68 0.29
CA VAL A 131 18.96 0.07 -0.26
C VAL A 131 19.46 1.38 -0.84
N LYS A 132 19.15 1.60 -2.12
CA LYS A 132 19.46 2.83 -2.84
C LYS A 132 18.20 3.39 -3.49
N THR A 133 17.96 4.69 -3.32
CA THR A 133 16.95 5.39 -4.12
C THR A 133 17.60 6.01 -5.35
N MET A 134 17.03 5.71 -6.51
CA MET A 134 17.44 6.23 -7.80
C MET A 134 16.37 7.22 -8.28
N TYR A 135 16.81 8.31 -8.86
CA TYR A 135 15.98 9.41 -9.32
C TYR A 135 15.97 9.46 -10.83
N SER A 136 14.82 9.57 -11.50
CA SER A 136 14.74 9.50 -12.96
C SER A 136 15.59 10.57 -13.65
N PHE A 137 15.79 11.73 -13.05
CA PHE A 137 16.67 12.74 -13.62
C PHE A 137 18.15 12.41 -13.42
N THR A 138 18.61 12.24 -12.17
CA THR A 138 20.05 12.09 -11.85
C THR A 138 20.62 10.72 -12.17
N ASP A 139 19.78 9.70 -12.32
CA ASP A 139 20.23 8.33 -12.59
C ASP A 139 19.84 7.83 -14.00
N ALA A 140 19.12 8.62 -14.80
CA ALA A 140 18.77 8.28 -16.18
C ALA A 140 18.82 9.50 -17.13
N VAL A 141 17.93 10.46 -16.99
CA VAL A 141 17.72 11.56 -17.97
C VAL A 141 18.97 12.41 -18.16
N GLN A 142 19.67 12.74 -17.09
CA GLN A 142 20.91 13.53 -17.14
C GLN A 142 21.98 12.89 -18.03
N TYR A 143 21.95 11.57 -18.20
CA TYR A 143 22.89 10.80 -19.02
C TYR A 143 22.34 10.40 -20.39
N GLY A 144 21.17 10.93 -20.80
CA GLY A 144 20.53 10.54 -22.05
C GLY A 144 20.00 9.10 -22.05
N GLN A 145 19.91 8.47 -20.89
CA GLN A 145 19.43 7.09 -20.74
C GLN A 145 17.90 7.05 -20.62
N TYR A 146 17.21 7.51 -21.65
CA TYR A 146 15.76 7.46 -21.74
C TYR A 146 15.32 7.41 -23.20
N VAL A 147 14.11 6.93 -23.43
CA VAL A 147 13.47 6.98 -24.76
C VAL A 147 12.09 7.60 -24.59
N VAL A 148 11.78 8.57 -25.46
CA VAL A 148 10.46 9.21 -25.51
C VAL A 148 9.72 8.72 -26.74
N THR A 149 8.48 8.28 -26.55
CA THR A 149 7.55 7.92 -27.62
C THR A 149 6.31 8.81 -27.51
N GLU A 150 5.97 9.53 -28.56
CA GLU A 150 4.73 10.30 -28.61
C GLU A 150 3.53 9.36 -28.72
N LEU A 151 2.47 9.69 -27.98
CA LEU A 151 1.16 9.03 -28.01
C LEU A 151 0.12 10.03 -28.53
N ASP A 152 -1.03 9.56 -28.97
CA ASP A 152 -2.11 10.41 -29.47
C ASP A 152 -2.62 11.40 -28.39
N ASN A 153 -2.52 11.01 -27.12
CA ASN A 153 -3.00 11.76 -25.97
C ASN A 153 -1.95 12.05 -24.89
N GLY A 154 -0.65 11.97 -25.25
CA GLY A 154 0.43 12.20 -24.29
C GLY A 154 1.78 11.69 -24.75
N VAL A 155 2.56 11.19 -23.78
CA VAL A 155 3.90 10.65 -24.03
C VAL A 155 4.16 9.41 -23.19
N ARG A 156 4.97 8.49 -23.74
CA ARG A 156 5.62 7.41 -23.01
C ARG A 156 7.10 7.76 -22.83
N VAL A 157 7.62 7.54 -21.64
CA VAL A 157 9.05 7.66 -21.34
C VAL A 157 9.55 6.36 -20.75
N ASP A 158 10.52 5.76 -21.40
CA ASP A 158 11.22 4.57 -20.94
C ASP A 158 12.49 5.01 -20.20
N TYR A 159 12.42 5.13 -18.87
CA TYR A 159 13.56 5.54 -18.04
C TYR A 159 14.51 4.36 -17.84
N ARG A 160 15.78 4.56 -18.24
CA ARG A 160 16.86 3.57 -18.14
C ARG A 160 17.78 3.96 -16.97
N PHE A 161 17.36 3.61 -15.75
CA PHE A 161 18.10 3.94 -14.52
C PHE A 161 19.42 3.21 -14.41
N GLY A 162 20.37 3.87 -13.76
CA GLY A 162 21.70 3.34 -13.51
C GLY A 162 22.69 3.83 -14.52
N LYS A 163 23.64 4.66 -14.04
CA LYS A 163 24.65 5.28 -14.89
C LYS A 163 25.52 4.23 -15.57
N LEU A 164 25.43 4.15 -16.90
CA LEU A 164 26.34 3.39 -17.73
C LEU A 164 27.34 4.34 -18.40
N LYS A 165 28.62 4.03 -18.29
CA LYS A 165 29.64 4.69 -19.09
C LYS A 165 29.56 4.15 -20.52
N LYS A 166 29.80 5.02 -21.48
CA LYS A 166 29.90 4.62 -22.88
C LYS A 166 31.01 3.57 -23.04
N ILE A 167 30.63 2.38 -23.46
CA ILE A 167 31.57 1.32 -23.77
C ILE A 167 32.34 1.72 -25.03
N GLN A 168 33.65 1.76 -24.93
CA GLN A 168 34.52 2.13 -26.04
C GLN A 168 34.83 0.91 -26.90
N ILE A 169 34.89 1.10 -28.23
CA ILE A 169 35.14 0.02 -29.17
C ILE A 169 36.66 -0.21 -29.26
N TYR A 170 37.29 -0.62 -28.14
CA TYR A 170 38.63 -1.16 -28.08
C TYR A 170 38.72 -2.15 -26.91
N PRO A 171 39.51 -3.23 -26.99
CA PRO A 171 39.56 -4.27 -25.95
C PRO A 171 40.41 -3.85 -24.75
N GLU A 172 40.01 -4.30 -23.57
CA GLU A 172 40.76 -4.15 -22.33
C GLU A 172 41.88 -5.20 -22.20
N GLY A 173 41.80 -6.30 -22.94
CA GLY A 173 42.77 -7.35 -22.98
C GLY A 173 42.71 -8.14 -24.28
N LEU A 174 43.85 -8.62 -24.71
CA LEU A 174 44.03 -9.39 -25.95
C LEU A 174 44.94 -10.61 -25.68
N THR A 175 44.65 -11.73 -26.35
CA THR A 175 45.63 -12.82 -26.44
C THR A 175 46.87 -12.36 -27.20
N GLU A 176 48.03 -13.01 -26.99
CA GLU A 176 49.26 -12.66 -27.70
C GLU A 176 49.10 -12.79 -29.22
N GLU A 177 48.37 -13.79 -29.69
CA GLU A 177 48.08 -14.03 -31.11
C GLU A 177 47.25 -12.87 -31.69
N ARG A 178 46.13 -12.56 -31.04
CA ARG A 178 45.23 -11.50 -31.49
C ARG A 178 45.85 -10.10 -31.43
N TYR A 179 46.67 -9.83 -30.43
CA TYR A 179 47.42 -8.57 -30.37
C TYR A 179 48.33 -8.40 -31.56
N ASN A 180 49.09 -9.46 -31.96
CA ASN A 180 49.98 -9.46 -33.10
C ASN A 180 49.22 -9.31 -34.43
N GLU A 181 48.03 -9.96 -34.57
CA GLU A 181 47.14 -9.76 -35.72
C GLU A 181 46.70 -8.33 -35.86
N ILE A 182 46.24 -7.67 -34.78
CA ILE A 182 45.85 -6.28 -34.79
C ILE A 182 47.01 -5.36 -35.21
N LEU A 183 48.19 -5.57 -34.68
CA LEU A 183 49.36 -4.81 -35.11
C LEU A 183 49.66 -5.00 -36.62
N ALA A 184 49.55 -6.21 -37.14
CA ALA A 184 49.73 -6.48 -38.57
C ALA A 184 48.62 -5.82 -39.42
N GLN A 185 47.37 -5.84 -38.97
CA GLN A 185 46.28 -5.11 -39.64
C GLN A 185 46.53 -3.59 -39.66
N LEU A 186 47.00 -3.03 -38.56
CA LEU A 186 47.38 -1.61 -38.49
C LEU A 186 48.56 -1.25 -39.44
N ASP A 187 49.57 -2.13 -39.54
CA ASP A 187 50.66 -1.92 -40.49
C ASP A 187 50.20 -2.06 -41.95
N ALA A 188 49.23 -2.88 -42.23
CA ALA A 188 48.63 -2.99 -43.56
C ALA A 188 47.78 -1.74 -43.91
N ALA A 189 47.10 -1.14 -42.90
CA ALA A 189 46.32 0.09 -43.06
C ALA A 189 47.18 1.36 -43.09
N ASP A 190 48.32 1.36 -42.40
CA ASP A 190 49.28 2.46 -42.33
C ASP A 190 50.71 2.00 -42.59
N SER A 191 51.13 2.07 -43.85
CA SER A 191 52.47 1.63 -44.31
C SER A 191 53.67 2.34 -43.63
N THR A 192 53.43 3.40 -42.87
CA THR A 192 54.47 4.11 -42.09
C THR A 192 54.79 3.41 -40.77
N GLY A 193 54.02 2.45 -40.34
CA GLY A 193 54.12 1.74 -39.07
C GLY A 193 53.98 2.63 -37.82
N LYS A 194 53.41 3.83 -37.98
CA LYS A 194 53.18 4.74 -36.86
C LYS A 194 52.03 4.30 -36.02
N SER A 195 50.98 3.73 -36.66
CA SER A 195 49.76 3.31 -35.98
C SER A 195 49.98 2.08 -35.06
N SER A 196 50.66 1.08 -35.54
CA SER A 196 51.02 -0.12 -34.75
C SER A 196 51.92 0.21 -33.56
N LYS A 197 52.98 1.05 -33.82
CA LYS A 197 53.84 1.55 -32.75
C LYS A 197 53.13 2.41 -31.73
N GLY A 198 52.15 3.18 -32.21
CA GLY A 198 51.30 4.02 -31.39
C GLY A 198 50.43 3.18 -30.46
N LEU A 199 49.74 2.17 -31.00
CA LEU A 199 48.92 1.24 -30.22
C LEU A 199 49.72 0.50 -29.16
N ALA A 200 50.91 -0.02 -29.52
CA ALA A 200 51.80 -0.76 -28.64
C ALA A 200 52.17 -0.02 -27.34
N GLN A 201 52.13 1.32 -27.35
CA GLN A 201 52.42 2.11 -26.14
C GLN A 201 51.32 2.00 -25.06
N TYR A 202 50.11 1.62 -25.44
CA TYR A 202 48.95 1.58 -24.54
C TYR A 202 48.68 0.17 -23.98
N TYR A 203 49.28 -0.87 -24.55
CA TYR A 203 49.13 -2.22 -24.04
C TYR A 203 50.43 -2.68 -23.33
N SER A 204 50.28 -3.47 -22.29
CA SER A 204 51.36 -4.06 -21.55
C SER A 204 51.27 -5.58 -21.63
N ARG A 205 52.38 -6.28 -21.94
CA ARG A 205 52.45 -7.71 -21.88
C ARG A 205 52.44 -8.16 -20.39
N VAL A 206 51.44 -8.92 -20.02
CA VAL A 206 51.27 -9.48 -18.67
C VAL A 206 51.55 -10.98 -18.78
N ASP A 207 52.58 -11.44 -18.13
CA ASP A 207 53.02 -12.85 -18.14
C ASP A 207 52.67 -13.47 -16.76
N ALA A 208 51.76 -14.42 -16.77
CA ALA A 208 51.25 -15.05 -15.54
C ALA A 208 52.36 -15.76 -14.75
N SER A 209 53.35 -16.27 -15.44
CA SER A 209 54.48 -16.97 -14.79
C SER A 209 55.37 -16.07 -13.94
N THR A 210 55.34 -14.77 -14.19
CA THR A 210 56.12 -13.74 -13.48
C THR A 210 55.37 -13.12 -12.30
N LEU A 211 54.06 -13.40 -12.16
CA LEU A 211 53.21 -12.81 -11.13
C LEU A 211 53.06 -13.73 -9.93
N THR A 212 53.05 -13.14 -8.73
CA THR A 212 52.83 -13.86 -7.46
C THR A 212 51.94 -13.06 -6.51
N GLY A 213 51.30 -13.76 -5.55
CA GLY A 213 50.52 -13.13 -4.49
C GLY A 213 49.39 -12.24 -5.01
N ILE A 214 49.28 -11.02 -4.46
CA ILE A 214 48.21 -10.06 -4.77
C ILE A 214 48.18 -9.66 -6.26
N ALA A 215 49.36 -9.53 -6.88
CA ALA A 215 49.43 -9.15 -8.30
C ALA A 215 48.83 -10.22 -9.22
N LEU A 216 49.09 -11.49 -8.93
CA LEU A 216 48.46 -12.59 -9.67
C LEU A 216 46.95 -12.64 -9.39
N SER A 217 46.52 -12.47 -8.13
CA SER A 217 45.10 -12.44 -7.78
C SER A 217 44.33 -11.34 -8.51
N ASN A 218 44.84 -10.12 -8.49
CA ASN A 218 44.19 -8.97 -9.20
C ASN A 218 44.15 -9.19 -10.70
N THR A 219 45.19 -9.79 -11.28
CA THR A 219 45.23 -10.11 -12.71
C THR A 219 44.20 -11.19 -13.07
N LYS A 220 44.02 -12.21 -12.24
CA LYS A 220 43.01 -13.24 -12.42
C LYS A 220 41.61 -12.69 -12.27
N GLU A 221 41.40 -11.74 -11.36
CA GLU A 221 40.15 -11.05 -11.21
C GLU A 221 39.79 -10.26 -12.48
N ARG A 222 40.77 -9.64 -13.12
CA ARG A 222 40.60 -8.90 -14.38
C ARG A 222 40.52 -9.81 -15.60
N PHE A 223 41.33 -10.86 -15.68
CA PHE A 223 41.43 -11.79 -16.80
C PHE A 223 41.44 -13.24 -16.27
N SER A 224 40.31 -13.86 -16.19
CA SER A 224 40.16 -15.19 -15.54
C SER A 224 40.96 -16.30 -16.23
N LYS A 225 41.23 -16.16 -17.52
CA LYS A 225 41.97 -17.15 -18.31
C LYS A 225 43.50 -16.89 -18.40
N VAL A 226 44.03 -15.91 -17.66
CA VAL A 226 45.44 -15.50 -17.77
C VAL A 226 46.45 -16.64 -17.45
N GLU A 227 46.12 -17.54 -16.53
CA GLU A 227 47.00 -18.70 -16.25
C GLU A 227 46.97 -19.75 -17.37
N GLU A 228 45.80 -19.97 -17.98
CA GLU A 228 45.67 -20.90 -19.11
C GLU A 228 46.40 -20.39 -20.36
N LEU A 229 46.27 -19.09 -20.63
CA LEU A 229 46.89 -18.43 -21.78
C LEU A 229 48.39 -18.15 -21.58
N GLY A 230 48.83 -18.08 -20.34
CA GLY A 230 50.19 -17.72 -19.94
C GLY A 230 50.49 -16.23 -20.14
N VAL A 231 50.06 -15.63 -21.22
CA VAL A 231 50.31 -14.22 -21.57
C VAL A 231 49.02 -13.54 -22.02
N VAL A 232 48.78 -12.32 -21.53
CA VAL A 232 47.72 -11.42 -21.96
C VAL A 232 48.33 -10.04 -22.20
N TYR A 233 47.90 -9.37 -23.29
CA TYR A 233 48.22 -7.98 -23.54
C TYR A 233 47.06 -7.12 -22.96
N ALA A 234 47.34 -6.50 -21.80
CA ALA A 234 46.40 -5.72 -21.04
C ALA A 234 46.52 -4.23 -21.37
N LEU A 235 45.39 -3.59 -21.64
CA LEU A 235 45.32 -2.11 -21.78
C LEU A 235 45.70 -1.48 -20.42
N LYS A 236 46.59 -0.47 -20.48
CA LYS A 236 46.94 0.34 -19.30
C LYS A 236 45.69 1.03 -18.76
N THR A 237 45.48 0.92 -17.45
CA THR A 237 44.25 1.39 -16.79
C THR A 237 43.99 2.90 -16.96
N ASN A 238 42.72 3.25 -17.08
CA ASN A 238 42.20 4.62 -17.13
C ASN A 238 42.84 5.54 -18.22
N PRO A 239 42.70 5.22 -19.51
CA PRO A 239 43.15 6.09 -20.55
C PRO A 239 42.41 7.44 -20.51
N SER A 240 43.18 8.55 -20.58
CA SER A 240 42.60 9.90 -20.67
C SER A 240 41.74 10.07 -21.96
N PRO A 241 40.79 11.01 -22.02
CA PRO A 241 39.95 11.23 -23.20
C PRO A 241 40.76 11.37 -24.51
N LEU A 242 41.93 11.98 -24.43
CA LEU A 242 42.82 12.11 -25.59
C LEU A 242 43.37 10.74 -26.03
N ILE A 243 43.73 9.86 -25.09
CA ILE A 243 44.20 8.52 -25.37
C ILE A 243 43.05 7.67 -25.90
N GLN A 244 41.85 7.76 -25.32
CA GLN A 244 40.65 7.10 -25.82
C GLN A 244 40.37 7.41 -27.27
N LYS A 245 40.43 8.71 -27.63
CA LYS A 245 40.27 9.15 -29.02
C LYS A 245 41.31 8.54 -29.95
N LYS A 246 42.55 8.40 -29.50
CA LYS A 246 43.61 7.75 -30.27
C LYS A 246 43.39 6.27 -30.45
N LEU A 247 43.04 5.57 -29.36
CA LEU A 247 42.70 4.13 -29.39
C LEU A 247 41.55 3.88 -30.37
N LEU A 248 40.44 4.63 -30.24
CA LEU A 248 39.32 4.55 -31.18
C LEU A 248 39.77 4.79 -32.64
N GLY A 249 40.66 5.74 -32.86
CA GLY A 249 41.23 5.99 -34.20
C GLY A 249 41.99 4.77 -34.78
N TYR A 250 42.80 4.09 -33.95
CA TYR A 250 43.51 2.89 -34.36
C TYR A 250 42.57 1.73 -34.67
N PHE A 251 41.64 1.42 -33.78
CA PHE A 251 40.71 0.30 -33.97
C PHE A 251 39.70 0.57 -35.09
N ASN A 252 39.21 1.79 -35.25
CA ASN A 252 38.33 2.15 -36.37
C ASN A 252 39.05 2.03 -37.73
N SER A 253 40.35 2.31 -37.80
CA SER A 253 41.11 2.25 -39.06
C SER A 253 41.23 0.82 -39.61
N ILE A 254 41.04 -0.18 -38.78
CA ILE A 254 41.06 -1.61 -39.16
C ILE A 254 39.64 -2.21 -39.20
N GLY A 255 38.57 -1.42 -39.03
CA GLY A 255 37.18 -1.91 -39.03
C GLY A 255 36.81 -2.72 -37.81
N TYR A 256 37.51 -2.56 -36.68
CA TYR A 256 37.23 -3.29 -35.43
C TYR A 256 35.83 -2.94 -34.90
N THR A 257 35.06 -3.92 -34.53
CA THR A 257 33.66 -3.80 -34.13
C THR A 257 33.45 -4.10 -32.66
N MET A 258 32.22 -3.90 -32.16
CA MET A 258 31.84 -4.31 -30.81
C MET A 258 31.87 -5.84 -30.65
N ASP A 259 31.50 -6.57 -31.71
CA ASP A 259 31.54 -8.05 -31.70
C ASP A 259 32.99 -8.56 -31.60
N ASP A 260 33.94 -7.93 -32.31
CA ASP A 260 35.38 -8.23 -32.15
C ASP A 260 35.84 -8.00 -30.70
N ARG A 261 35.43 -6.89 -30.09
CA ARG A 261 35.75 -6.57 -28.70
C ARG A 261 35.24 -7.64 -27.75
N GLU A 262 33.97 -8.05 -27.88
CA GLU A 262 33.38 -9.06 -27.02
C GLU A 262 34.08 -10.41 -27.18
N GLN A 263 34.41 -10.80 -28.42
CA GLN A 263 35.16 -12.04 -28.67
C GLN A 263 36.57 -11.97 -28.09
N ASP A 264 37.25 -10.85 -28.19
CA ASP A 264 38.57 -10.65 -27.61
C ASP A 264 38.51 -10.67 -26.06
N HIS A 265 37.48 -10.05 -25.44
CA HIS A 265 37.25 -10.13 -24.00
C HIS A 265 36.96 -11.54 -23.52
N ASP A 266 36.10 -12.27 -24.22
CA ASP A 266 35.82 -13.68 -23.89
C ASP A 266 37.08 -14.56 -24.00
N SER A 267 37.94 -14.28 -24.99
CA SER A 267 39.19 -15.03 -25.23
C SER A 267 40.17 -14.94 -24.07
N VAL A 268 40.25 -13.78 -23.42
CA VAL A 268 41.10 -13.55 -22.23
C VAL A 268 40.39 -13.75 -20.91
N GLY A 269 39.06 -14.01 -20.95
CA GLY A 269 38.23 -14.10 -19.77
C GLY A 269 38.19 -12.77 -18.98
N TYR A 270 38.05 -11.65 -19.70
CA TYR A 270 37.95 -10.31 -19.11
C TYR A 270 36.73 -10.23 -18.22
N ALA A 271 36.88 -9.64 -17.03
CA ALA A 271 35.76 -9.43 -16.12
C ALA A 271 34.69 -8.55 -16.74
N ASP A 272 33.49 -9.10 -16.85
CA ASP A 272 32.39 -8.38 -17.46
C ASP A 272 32.01 -7.14 -16.64
N GLU A 273 32.27 -5.96 -17.20
CA GLU A 273 31.99 -4.66 -16.59
C GLU A 273 30.49 -4.39 -16.41
N LEU A 274 29.63 -5.17 -17.11
CA LEU A 274 28.18 -5.06 -17.02
C LEU A 274 27.55 -6.09 -16.08
N LYS A 275 28.31 -7.02 -15.53
CA LYS A 275 27.81 -8.17 -14.78
C LYS A 275 27.06 -7.83 -13.49
N ASN A 276 27.46 -6.77 -12.80
CA ASN A 276 26.85 -6.36 -11.51
C ASN A 276 26.40 -4.91 -11.53
N THR A 277 25.82 -4.48 -12.65
CA THR A 277 25.30 -3.13 -12.75
C THR A 277 23.97 -2.99 -12.02
N ASN A 278 23.66 -1.78 -11.58
CA ASN A 278 22.39 -1.46 -10.92
C ASN A 278 21.38 -0.83 -11.91
N ASN A 279 21.22 -1.44 -13.08
CA ASN A 279 20.40 -0.91 -14.15
C ASN A 279 18.96 -1.43 -14.06
N VAL A 280 18.00 -0.53 -14.27
CA VAL A 280 16.56 -0.80 -14.27
C VAL A 280 15.89 -0.02 -15.39
N LEU A 281 15.03 -0.66 -16.16
CA LEU A 281 14.10 -0.04 -17.10
C LEU A 281 12.75 0.12 -16.42
N ILE A 282 12.25 1.35 -16.36
CA ILE A 282 10.90 1.67 -15.87
C ILE A 282 10.17 2.46 -16.95
N PRO A 283 9.26 1.84 -17.70
CA PRO A 283 8.43 2.54 -18.67
C PRO A 283 7.23 3.19 -18.00
N VAL A 284 6.98 4.46 -18.35
CA VAL A 284 5.89 5.26 -17.79
C VAL A 284 5.16 6.01 -18.89
N THR A 285 3.85 6.01 -18.88
CA THR A 285 3.03 6.86 -19.75
C THR A 285 2.42 8.02 -18.97
N TYR A 286 2.33 9.16 -19.62
CA TYR A 286 1.71 10.38 -19.14
C TYR A 286 0.69 10.82 -20.18
N THR A 287 -0.60 10.74 -19.85
CA THR A 287 -1.69 10.93 -20.80
C THR A 287 -2.79 11.84 -20.27
N LEU A 288 -3.52 12.49 -21.17
CA LEU A 288 -4.81 13.13 -20.89
C LEU A 288 -5.94 12.23 -21.43
N GLU A 289 -6.81 11.79 -20.55
CA GLU A 289 -7.96 10.96 -20.87
C GLU A 289 -9.20 11.53 -20.16
N ASP A 290 -10.23 11.85 -20.89
CA ASP A 290 -11.52 12.33 -20.36
C ASP A 290 -11.43 13.47 -19.31
N GLY A 291 -10.54 14.44 -19.52
CA GLY A 291 -10.33 15.53 -18.59
C GLY A 291 -9.51 15.19 -17.34
N THR A 292 -8.84 14.05 -17.37
CA THR A 292 -8.01 13.55 -16.29
C THR A 292 -6.56 13.38 -16.77
N PHE A 293 -5.60 13.86 -16.01
CA PHE A 293 -4.20 13.54 -16.25
C PHE A 293 -3.85 12.22 -15.58
N ARG A 294 -3.32 11.27 -16.34
CA ARG A 294 -3.00 9.91 -15.87
C ARG A 294 -1.52 9.63 -15.98
N THR A 295 -0.98 8.98 -14.96
CA THR A 295 0.38 8.45 -14.95
C THR A 295 0.30 6.95 -14.73
N ARG A 296 0.80 6.16 -15.70
CA ARG A 296 0.85 4.69 -15.61
C ARG A 296 2.28 4.21 -15.63
N VAL A 297 2.66 3.38 -14.67
CA VAL A 297 3.90 2.59 -14.72
C VAL A 297 3.56 1.23 -15.29
N LEU A 298 4.18 0.90 -16.44
CA LEU A 298 3.96 -0.38 -17.12
C LEU A 298 4.84 -1.46 -16.46
N THR A 299 4.42 -1.90 -15.28
CA THR A 299 5.22 -2.77 -14.40
C THR A 299 5.55 -4.12 -15.02
N GLU A 300 4.71 -4.63 -15.93
CA GLU A 300 4.96 -5.86 -16.68
C GLU A 300 6.15 -5.74 -17.66
N GLU A 301 6.46 -4.52 -18.07
CA GLU A 301 7.57 -4.23 -18.97
C GLU A 301 8.86 -3.82 -18.22
N ILE A 302 8.84 -3.84 -16.88
CA ILE A 302 10.03 -3.56 -16.07
C ILE A 302 11.10 -4.61 -16.37
N LYS A 303 12.32 -4.14 -16.62
CA LYS A 303 13.50 -4.98 -16.73
C LYS A 303 14.55 -4.54 -15.72
N ALA A 304 15.26 -5.48 -15.12
CA ALA A 304 16.31 -5.18 -14.15
C ALA A 304 17.58 -6.00 -14.43
N ALA A 305 18.72 -5.47 -14.02
CA ALA A 305 19.95 -6.21 -14.01
C ALA A 305 19.84 -7.44 -13.09
N PRO A 306 20.54 -8.54 -13.39
CA PRO A 306 20.55 -9.73 -12.54
C PRO A 306 20.87 -9.39 -11.07
N ASN A 307 20.16 -10.02 -10.14
CA ASN A 307 20.30 -9.84 -8.68
C ASN A 307 19.86 -8.48 -8.12
N LEU A 308 19.43 -7.53 -8.93
CA LEU A 308 18.83 -6.28 -8.47
C LEU A 308 17.36 -6.51 -8.09
N LYS A 309 16.94 -5.95 -6.96
CA LYS A 309 15.57 -6.06 -6.48
C LYS A 309 14.95 -4.66 -6.40
N ILE A 310 13.78 -4.47 -7.02
CA ILE A 310 13.04 -3.21 -6.95
C ILE A 310 12.12 -3.28 -5.74
N GLN A 311 12.35 -2.43 -4.76
CA GLN A 311 11.56 -2.38 -3.54
C GLN A 311 10.28 -1.57 -3.74
N ASN A 312 10.42 -0.33 -4.23
CA ASN A 312 9.31 0.61 -4.39
C ASN A 312 9.49 1.46 -5.64
N VAL A 313 8.36 1.93 -6.18
CA VAL A 313 8.30 2.99 -7.19
C VAL A 313 7.44 4.13 -6.66
N THR A 314 7.88 5.38 -6.81
CA THR A 314 7.12 6.59 -6.48
C THR A 314 6.94 7.42 -7.75
N VAL A 315 5.73 7.90 -8.00
CA VAL A 315 5.41 8.70 -9.19
C VAL A 315 5.06 10.13 -8.81
N LEU A 316 5.51 11.07 -9.62
CA LEU A 316 5.25 12.51 -9.54
C LEU A 316 5.27 13.09 -8.10
N PRO A 317 6.32 12.85 -7.30
CA PRO A 317 6.35 13.23 -5.89
C PRO A 317 6.36 14.74 -5.67
N TYR A 318 6.66 15.54 -6.70
CA TYR A 318 6.87 16.97 -6.59
C TYR A 318 5.79 17.82 -7.30
N LEU A 319 4.68 17.19 -7.73
CA LEU A 319 3.60 17.86 -8.44
C LEU A 319 2.99 18.98 -7.58
N ASN A 320 3.05 20.23 -8.09
CA ASN A 320 2.50 21.40 -7.44
C ASN A 320 2.28 22.55 -8.47
N ASN A 321 1.57 23.60 -8.07
CA ASN A 321 1.35 24.80 -8.87
C ASN A 321 2.28 25.98 -8.50
N GLY A 322 3.36 25.72 -7.79
CA GLY A 322 4.35 26.72 -7.37
C GLY A 322 4.10 27.35 -5.99
N GLU A 323 3.08 26.92 -5.26
CA GLU A 323 2.70 27.46 -3.94
C GLU A 323 2.94 26.48 -2.79
N VAL A 324 4.10 25.78 -2.79
CA VAL A 324 4.37 24.72 -1.80
C VAL A 324 4.30 25.21 -0.36
N ASP A 325 4.77 26.42 -0.09
CA ASP A 325 4.82 26.97 1.28
C ASP A 325 3.43 27.18 1.90
N THR A 326 2.42 27.39 1.05
CA THR A 326 1.02 27.58 1.46
C THR A 326 0.15 26.33 1.19
N SER A 327 0.74 25.27 0.59
CA SER A 327 0.00 24.07 0.24
C SER A 327 -0.34 23.23 1.46
N GLU A 328 -1.56 22.72 1.46
CA GLU A 328 -2.08 21.74 2.41
C GLU A 328 -2.37 20.43 1.69
N VAL A 329 -2.09 19.31 2.35
CA VAL A 329 -2.38 17.97 1.85
C VAL A 329 -3.52 17.37 2.66
N LEU A 330 -4.61 16.99 1.99
CA LEU A 330 -5.74 16.29 2.57
C LEU A 330 -5.56 14.78 2.43
N THR A 331 -5.73 14.05 3.53
CA THR A 331 -5.60 12.58 3.56
C THR A 331 -6.81 11.92 4.24
N PRO A 332 -7.28 10.75 3.78
CA PRO A 332 -8.40 10.02 4.37
C PRO A 332 -7.93 9.05 5.48
N ASP A 333 -7.09 9.50 6.41
CA ASP A 333 -6.64 8.72 7.55
C ASP A 333 -7.62 8.87 8.72
N GLY A 334 -8.30 7.79 9.06
CA GLY A 334 -9.40 7.84 10.02
C GLY A 334 -10.56 8.68 9.50
N GLU A 335 -10.83 9.85 10.12
CA GLU A 335 -11.88 10.79 9.67
C GLU A 335 -11.36 11.71 8.55
N GLY A 336 -10.09 12.09 8.61
CA GLY A 336 -9.40 12.91 7.62
C GLY A 336 -8.48 13.95 8.24
N SER A 337 -7.24 14.02 7.74
CA SER A 337 -6.22 14.97 8.17
C SER A 337 -5.90 16.00 7.09
N VAL A 338 -5.64 17.24 7.52
CA VAL A 338 -5.01 18.27 6.69
C VAL A 338 -3.59 18.50 7.20
N LEU A 339 -2.60 18.24 6.33
CA LEU A 339 -1.17 18.40 6.62
C LEU A 339 -0.62 19.65 5.93
N LYS A 340 0.22 20.42 6.61
CA LYS A 340 0.89 21.60 6.02
C LYS A 340 2.20 21.18 5.35
N LEU A 341 2.26 21.31 4.04
CA LEU A 341 3.40 20.91 3.23
C LEU A 341 4.60 21.82 3.41
N GLY A 342 4.39 23.12 3.58
CA GLY A 342 5.44 24.13 3.75
C GLY A 342 6.07 24.15 5.15
N THR A 343 5.61 23.35 6.11
CA THR A 343 6.14 23.32 7.46
C THR A 343 7.61 22.90 7.48
N ILE A 344 8.48 23.72 8.07
CA ILE A 344 9.89 23.39 8.27
C ILE A 344 10.00 22.64 9.62
N VAL A 345 10.51 21.43 9.56
CA VAL A 345 10.70 20.57 10.73
C VAL A 345 12.17 20.18 10.92
N SER A 346 12.49 19.60 12.07
CA SER A 346 13.83 19.05 12.30
C SER A 346 14.12 17.87 11.36
N SER A 347 15.38 17.63 11.06
CA SER A 347 15.81 16.47 10.24
C SER A 347 15.47 15.10 10.84
N SER A 348 15.14 15.05 12.15
CA SER A 348 14.71 13.83 12.83
C SER A 348 13.21 13.54 12.67
N THR A 349 12.42 14.49 12.15
CA THR A 349 11.00 14.27 11.92
C THR A 349 10.81 13.30 10.77
N ALA A 350 10.13 12.19 11.04
CA ALA A 350 9.79 11.21 10.00
C ALA A 350 8.79 11.81 8.99
N ALA A 351 8.84 11.32 7.76
CA ALA A 351 7.78 11.57 6.80
C ALA A 351 6.45 11.05 7.36
N TYR A 352 5.35 11.71 7.00
CA TYR A 352 4.05 11.09 7.12
C TYR A 352 3.95 10.04 6.02
N GLU A 353 3.69 8.79 6.40
CA GLU A 353 3.52 7.69 5.42
C GLU A 353 2.48 6.72 5.96
N GLU A 354 1.38 6.57 5.22
CA GLU A 354 0.27 5.67 5.57
C GLU A 354 -0.13 4.82 4.37
N THR A 355 -0.43 3.54 4.65
CA THR A 355 -0.83 2.58 3.62
C THR A 355 -2.30 2.68 3.28
N VAL A 356 -2.65 2.38 2.04
CA VAL A 356 -4.04 2.25 1.60
C VAL A 356 -4.60 0.89 2.03
N TYR A 357 -5.86 0.88 2.51
CA TYR A 357 -6.65 -0.31 2.88
C TYR A 357 -6.13 -1.13 4.08
N GLY A 358 -5.39 -0.50 4.97
CA GLY A 358 -5.10 -1.10 6.26
C GLY A 358 -3.92 -2.07 6.29
N VAL A 359 -3.93 -2.93 7.29
CA VAL A 359 -2.80 -3.81 7.61
C VAL A 359 -2.84 -5.06 6.74
N ASP A 360 -1.66 -5.53 6.34
CA ASP A 360 -1.43 -6.87 5.80
C ASP A 360 -0.77 -7.74 6.88
N ASN A 361 -1.54 -8.62 7.49
CA ASN A 361 -1.06 -9.52 8.54
C ASN A 361 -0.20 -10.67 8.01
N ALA A 362 -0.05 -10.82 6.68
CA ALA A 362 0.73 -11.88 6.08
C ALA A 362 2.13 -11.47 5.64
N VAL A 363 2.49 -10.16 5.66
CA VAL A 363 3.82 -9.73 5.20
C VAL A 363 4.92 -10.28 6.10
N TYR A 364 4.84 -9.99 7.39
CA TYR A 364 5.81 -10.48 8.36
C TYR A 364 5.26 -10.46 9.79
N LYS A 365 5.84 -11.28 10.62
CA LYS A 365 5.50 -11.33 12.05
C LYS A 365 5.95 -10.05 12.75
N THR A 366 5.01 -9.22 13.16
CA THR A 366 5.31 -8.02 13.95
C THR A 366 5.27 -8.31 15.44
N GLY A 367 6.29 -7.85 16.18
CA GLY A 367 6.28 -7.88 17.65
C GLY A 367 5.51 -6.70 18.25
N SER A 368 5.19 -5.68 17.46
CA SER A 368 4.48 -4.49 17.91
C SER A 368 3.61 -3.92 16.79
N THR A 369 2.62 -3.12 17.17
CA THR A 369 1.74 -2.41 16.24
C THR A 369 1.82 -0.90 16.42
N SER A 370 1.22 -0.17 15.50
CA SER A 370 0.99 1.27 15.57
C SER A 370 -0.49 1.53 15.81
N THR A 371 -0.80 2.64 16.45
CA THR A 371 -2.19 3.15 16.58
C THR A 371 -2.62 3.98 15.38
N ARG A 372 -1.77 4.10 14.37
CA ARG A 372 -2.07 4.90 13.19
C ARG A 372 -3.22 4.31 12.39
N GLN A 373 -4.11 5.20 11.93
CA GLN A 373 -5.19 4.86 11.01
C GLN A 373 -4.64 4.81 9.59
N PRO A 374 -4.90 3.73 8.84
CA PRO A 374 -4.55 3.67 7.42
C PRO A 374 -5.44 4.59 6.59
N LEU A 375 -5.08 4.75 5.31
CA LEU A 375 -5.95 5.43 4.37
C LEU A 375 -7.10 4.50 3.95
N SER A 376 -8.32 4.90 4.25
CA SER A 376 -9.51 4.14 3.84
C SER A 376 -9.84 4.30 2.36
N PHE A 377 -9.40 5.41 1.74
CA PHE A 377 -9.53 5.68 0.31
C PHE A 377 -8.16 5.80 -0.36
N PRO A 378 -8.00 5.36 -1.61
CA PRO A 378 -6.76 5.52 -2.38
C PRO A 378 -6.65 6.94 -2.94
N PHE A 379 -6.66 7.93 -2.07
CA PHE A 379 -6.86 9.35 -2.35
C PHE A 379 -5.86 10.22 -1.59
N TYR A 380 -5.42 11.31 -2.19
CA TYR A 380 -4.99 12.52 -1.49
C TYR A 380 -5.39 13.77 -2.26
N GLY A 381 -5.61 14.86 -1.52
CA GLY A 381 -5.83 16.19 -2.09
C GLY A 381 -4.62 17.10 -1.86
N LEU A 382 -4.36 18.01 -2.78
CA LEU A 382 -3.42 19.11 -2.63
C LEU A 382 -4.16 20.40 -2.90
N MET A 383 -4.09 21.37 -1.97
CA MET A 383 -4.86 22.61 -2.05
C MET A 383 -4.06 23.81 -1.57
N ASN A 384 -4.25 24.93 -2.23
CA ASN A 384 -3.69 26.23 -1.87
C ASN A 384 -4.51 27.37 -2.51
N SER A 385 -4.05 28.63 -2.40
CA SER A 385 -4.76 29.79 -2.91
C SER A 385 -4.91 29.86 -4.45
N ARG A 386 -4.13 29.05 -5.21
CA ARG A 386 -4.19 29.02 -6.68
C ARG A 386 -5.04 27.89 -7.24
N GLY A 387 -5.62 27.04 -6.39
CA GLY A 387 -6.48 25.94 -6.78
C GLY A 387 -6.26 24.69 -5.95
N ALA A 388 -6.93 23.64 -6.34
CA ALA A 388 -6.77 22.32 -5.76
C ALA A 388 -6.65 21.23 -6.83
N LEU A 389 -6.02 20.14 -6.46
CA LEU A 389 -6.07 18.88 -7.20
C LEU A 389 -6.33 17.74 -6.23
N TYR A 390 -6.85 16.66 -6.73
CA TYR A 390 -6.79 15.39 -6.02
C TYR A 390 -6.24 14.29 -6.93
N ALA A 391 -5.57 13.35 -6.30
CA ALA A 391 -5.03 12.16 -6.94
C ALA A 391 -5.69 10.91 -6.39
N THR A 392 -6.07 10.00 -7.27
CA THR A 392 -6.62 8.70 -6.94
C THR A 392 -5.77 7.59 -7.54
N VAL A 393 -5.62 6.49 -6.82
CA VAL A 393 -4.97 5.29 -7.38
C VAL A 393 -6.05 4.43 -8.01
N GLU A 394 -6.01 4.34 -9.34
CA GLU A 394 -6.98 3.58 -10.13
C GLU A 394 -6.59 2.09 -10.25
N GLN A 395 -5.27 1.81 -10.30
CA GLN A 395 -4.74 0.45 -10.34
C GLN A 395 -3.61 0.29 -9.32
N SER A 396 -3.54 -0.86 -8.68
CA SER A 396 -2.57 -1.21 -7.64
C SER A 396 -2.74 -0.43 -6.32
N ALA A 397 -3.96 0.00 -6.00
CA ALA A 397 -4.26 0.74 -4.78
C ALA A 397 -3.83 -0.01 -3.50
N ALA A 398 -3.98 -1.32 -3.47
CA ALA A 398 -3.66 -2.13 -2.29
C ALA A 398 -2.15 -2.17 -1.97
N THR A 399 -1.27 -1.86 -2.92
CA THR A 399 0.18 -1.77 -2.70
C THR A 399 0.69 -0.34 -2.51
N ALA A 400 -0.23 0.64 -2.56
CA ALA A 400 0.08 2.06 -2.42
C ALA A 400 0.21 2.49 -0.96
N SER A 401 1.09 3.46 -0.73
CA SER A 401 1.12 4.31 0.46
C SER A 401 1.23 5.77 0.03
N LEU A 402 0.56 6.66 0.73
CA LEU A 402 0.77 8.09 0.57
C LEU A 402 1.97 8.48 1.41
N ARG A 403 2.92 9.16 0.79
CA ARG A 403 4.07 9.72 1.48
C ARG A 403 4.07 11.23 1.36
N VAL A 404 4.08 11.91 2.52
CA VAL A 404 4.22 13.37 2.61
C VAL A 404 5.53 13.69 3.31
N MET A 405 6.42 14.37 2.58
CA MET A 405 7.73 14.80 3.07
C MET A 405 7.66 16.26 3.48
N PRO A 406 7.97 16.58 4.75
CA PRO A 406 8.08 17.97 5.18
C PRO A 406 9.35 18.62 4.64
N ARG A 407 9.41 19.94 4.68
CA ARG A 407 10.67 20.68 4.49
C ARG A 407 11.57 20.47 5.70
N THR A 408 12.85 20.25 5.44
CA THR A 408 13.90 20.18 6.48
C THR A 408 15.10 20.96 6.00
N GLY A 409 16.13 21.13 6.82
CA GLY A 409 17.39 21.73 6.39
C GLY A 409 18.11 20.94 5.26
N GLN A 410 17.75 19.68 5.06
CA GLN A 410 18.24 18.82 3.98
C GLN A 410 17.27 18.74 2.79
N TYR A 411 15.98 18.67 3.08
CA TYR A 411 14.90 18.64 2.09
C TYR A 411 14.27 20.02 2.00
N GLU A 412 14.68 20.78 1.03
CA GLU A 412 14.32 22.20 0.85
C GLU A 412 12.90 22.37 0.27
N TYR A 413 12.27 21.27 -0.16
CA TYR A 413 10.97 21.26 -0.81
C TYR A 413 10.03 20.23 -0.18
N GLY A 414 8.85 20.66 0.28
CA GLY A 414 7.80 19.76 0.75
C GLY A 414 7.16 19.01 -0.42
N SER A 415 6.86 17.74 -0.25
CA SER A 415 6.34 16.91 -1.33
C SER A 415 5.29 15.90 -0.85
N ALA A 416 4.35 15.55 -1.72
CA ALA A 416 3.33 14.52 -1.48
C ALA A 416 3.14 13.67 -2.73
N GLY A 417 3.07 12.35 -2.56
CA GLY A 417 2.84 11.45 -3.68
C GLY A 417 2.68 10.00 -3.24
N PHE A 418 2.10 9.20 -4.12
CA PHE A 418 1.97 7.76 -3.89
C PHE A 418 3.27 7.02 -4.16
N LYS A 419 3.58 6.11 -3.24
CA LYS A 419 4.67 5.14 -3.31
C LYS A 419 4.08 3.74 -3.36
N PHE A 420 4.51 2.94 -4.32
CA PHE A 420 4.01 1.60 -4.58
C PHE A 420 5.04 0.55 -4.19
N LYS A 421 4.63 -0.44 -3.43
CA LYS A 421 5.45 -1.58 -3.07
C LYS A 421 5.50 -2.59 -4.22
N ILE A 422 6.70 -2.82 -4.75
CA ILE A 422 6.94 -3.78 -5.83
C ILE A 422 7.36 -5.14 -5.27
N LEU A 423 8.28 -5.16 -4.30
CA LEU A 423 8.74 -6.41 -3.70
C LEU A 423 8.61 -6.36 -2.19
N GLU A 424 7.91 -7.34 -1.63
CA GLU A 424 7.83 -7.54 -0.19
C GLU A 424 9.06 -8.29 0.34
N PHE A 425 9.45 -7.95 1.56
CA PHE A 425 10.53 -8.63 2.27
C PHE A 425 10.27 -8.64 3.77
N ALA A 426 10.87 -9.59 4.46
CA ALA A 426 10.89 -9.67 5.91
C ALA A 426 12.32 -9.65 6.44
N ASN A 427 12.55 -8.97 7.55
CA ASN A 427 13.81 -9.02 8.27
C ASN A 427 13.71 -10.07 9.38
N THR A 428 14.64 -11.01 9.39
CA THR A 428 14.69 -12.09 10.39
C THR A 428 16.02 -12.09 11.12
N LYS A 429 15.97 -12.24 12.42
CA LYS A 429 17.15 -12.53 13.23
C LYS A 429 17.51 -13.99 13.07
N LEU A 430 18.78 -14.30 12.86
CA LEU A 430 19.27 -15.69 12.81
C LEU A 430 19.23 -16.36 14.18
N MET A 431 19.50 -15.58 15.24
CA MET A 431 19.36 -15.98 16.65
C MET A 431 18.62 -14.89 17.43
N ALA A 432 17.98 -15.27 18.54
CA ALA A 432 17.19 -14.33 19.34
C ALA A 432 18.00 -13.10 19.82
N ASP A 433 19.29 -13.29 20.10
CA ASP A 433 20.19 -12.25 20.60
C ASP A 433 20.97 -11.51 19.50
N ASP A 434 20.79 -11.88 18.22
CA ASP A 434 21.48 -11.23 17.11
C ASP A 434 21.03 -9.79 16.96
N LYS A 435 22.01 -8.88 16.77
CA LYS A 435 21.77 -7.50 16.37
C LYS A 435 21.54 -7.39 14.87
N ASP A 436 22.10 -8.30 14.10
CA ASP A 436 22.02 -8.32 12.66
C ASP A 436 20.77 -9.09 12.19
N THR A 437 20.12 -8.58 11.17
CA THR A 437 18.99 -9.20 10.52
C THR A 437 19.33 -9.59 9.10
N VAL A 438 18.82 -10.75 8.66
CA VAL A 438 18.88 -11.18 7.27
C VAL A 438 17.54 -10.87 6.60
N ARG A 439 17.59 -10.34 5.39
CA ARG A 439 16.39 -10.09 4.59
C ARG A 439 16.00 -11.35 3.81
N SER A 440 14.73 -11.70 3.92
CA SER A 440 14.10 -12.71 3.08
C SER A 440 13.06 -12.02 2.20
N TYR A 441 13.05 -12.33 0.92
CA TYR A 441 12.21 -11.69 -0.07
C TYR A 441 11.08 -12.62 -0.49
N ALA A 442 9.94 -12.03 -0.85
CA ALA A 442 8.88 -12.74 -1.52
C ALA A 442 9.38 -13.39 -2.82
N ASP A 443 8.84 -14.55 -3.17
CA ASP A 443 9.24 -15.28 -4.40
C ASP A 443 8.71 -14.62 -5.68
N ARG A 444 7.81 -13.65 -5.57
CA ARG A 444 7.23 -12.87 -6.67
C ARG A 444 7.15 -11.40 -6.31
N ALA A 445 7.25 -10.56 -7.33
CA ALA A 445 7.02 -9.12 -7.24
C ALA A 445 5.57 -8.77 -7.59
N ASN A 446 5.09 -7.64 -7.11
CA ASN A 446 3.82 -7.04 -7.52
C ASN A 446 4.05 -6.33 -8.87
N LEU A 447 3.64 -6.96 -9.94
CA LEU A 447 3.83 -6.45 -11.31
C LEU A 447 2.49 -6.08 -11.99
N GLU A 448 1.41 -5.99 -11.23
CA GLU A 448 0.18 -5.40 -11.71
C GLU A 448 0.42 -3.92 -12.07
N PRO A 449 -0.13 -3.41 -13.19
CA PRO A 449 0.06 -2.02 -13.60
C PRO A 449 -0.27 -1.03 -12.50
N ILE A 450 0.52 0.03 -12.39
CA ILE A 450 0.27 1.13 -11.46
C ILE A 450 -0.37 2.27 -12.25
N GLU A 451 -1.49 2.79 -11.77
CA GLU A 451 -2.12 3.95 -12.37
C GLU A 451 -2.57 4.95 -11.32
N VAL A 452 -2.14 6.20 -11.48
CA VAL A 452 -2.59 7.35 -10.68
C VAL A 452 -3.25 8.36 -11.59
N ALA A 453 -4.45 8.76 -11.24
CA ALA A 453 -5.23 9.76 -11.93
C ALA A 453 -5.24 11.06 -11.13
N TYR A 454 -5.01 12.19 -11.81
CA TYR A 454 -4.97 13.52 -11.22
C TYR A 454 -6.07 14.38 -11.83
N ARG A 455 -6.89 14.99 -10.98
CA ARG A 455 -8.00 15.86 -11.36
C ARG A 455 -7.81 17.23 -10.73
N PHE A 456 -8.02 18.26 -11.52
CA PHE A 456 -7.72 19.66 -11.16
C PHE A 456 -9.00 20.42 -10.97
N LEU A 457 -9.13 21.13 -9.83
CA LEU A 457 -10.24 22.01 -9.54
C LEU A 457 -9.85 23.46 -9.79
N PRO A 458 -10.81 24.31 -10.22
CA PRO A 458 -10.53 25.71 -10.46
C PRO A 458 -10.17 26.43 -9.14
N GLN A 459 -9.51 27.58 -9.25
CA GLN A 459 -9.11 28.38 -8.10
C GLN A 459 -10.23 28.73 -7.12
N THR A 460 -11.47 28.82 -7.62
CA THR A 460 -12.65 29.09 -6.80
C THR A 460 -13.09 27.90 -5.96
N GLN A 461 -12.52 26.73 -6.18
CA GLN A 461 -12.80 25.47 -5.49
C GLN A 461 -11.49 24.90 -4.94
N SER A 462 -10.98 25.53 -3.88
CA SER A 462 -9.65 25.21 -3.36
C SER A 462 -9.65 24.76 -1.89
N SER A 463 -10.82 24.38 -1.37
CA SER A 463 -10.97 23.89 0.00
C SER A 463 -11.03 22.35 0.06
N TRP A 464 -10.80 21.79 1.27
CA TRP A 464 -10.99 20.38 1.52
C TRP A 464 -12.44 19.91 1.26
N MET A 465 -13.43 20.80 1.49
CA MET A 465 -14.84 20.54 1.22
C MET A 465 -15.09 20.40 -0.29
N ASP A 466 -14.44 21.24 -1.12
CA ASP A 466 -14.58 21.14 -2.58
C ASP A 466 -13.96 19.84 -3.10
N LEU A 467 -12.82 19.43 -2.53
CA LEU A 467 -12.19 18.12 -2.83
C LEU A 467 -13.12 16.97 -2.43
N ALA A 468 -13.76 17.03 -1.25
CA ALA A 468 -14.68 15.99 -0.79
C ALA A 468 -15.91 15.87 -1.71
N LYS A 469 -16.49 17.00 -2.12
CA LYS A 469 -17.62 17.02 -3.06
C LYS A 469 -17.24 16.46 -4.43
N ALA A 470 -16.10 16.90 -4.98
CA ALA A 470 -15.64 16.44 -6.27
C ALA A 470 -15.35 14.92 -6.27
N TYR A 471 -14.73 14.42 -5.21
CA TYR A 471 -14.42 12.99 -5.09
C TYR A 471 -15.69 12.15 -4.87
N ARG A 472 -16.65 12.61 -4.06
CA ARG A 472 -17.95 11.95 -3.91
C ARG A 472 -18.70 11.84 -5.24
N GLU A 473 -18.71 12.92 -6.04
CA GLU A 473 -19.32 12.92 -7.37
C GLU A 473 -18.68 11.89 -8.29
N GLU A 474 -17.35 11.86 -8.35
CA GLU A 474 -16.60 10.84 -9.10
C GLU A 474 -16.99 9.42 -8.68
N LEU A 475 -17.07 9.15 -7.36
CA LEU A 475 -17.45 7.82 -6.85
C LEU A 475 -18.89 7.44 -7.21
N ARG A 476 -19.77 8.42 -7.45
CA ARG A 476 -21.13 8.19 -7.95
C ARG A 476 -21.15 7.97 -9.45
N GLU A 477 -20.43 8.79 -10.20
CA GLU A 477 -20.34 8.67 -11.66
C GLU A 477 -19.78 7.30 -12.08
N ASN A 478 -18.77 6.80 -11.37
CA ASN A 478 -18.19 5.48 -11.64
C ASN A 478 -18.97 4.31 -10.99
N GLY A 479 -20.05 4.57 -10.26
CA GLY A 479 -20.93 3.57 -9.65
C GLY A 479 -20.39 2.94 -8.37
N THR A 480 -19.30 3.45 -7.78
CA THR A 480 -18.78 2.99 -6.49
C THR A 480 -19.72 3.34 -5.35
N LEU A 481 -20.33 4.53 -5.39
CA LEU A 481 -21.36 4.97 -4.45
C LEU A 481 -22.67 5.20 -5.18
N SER A 482 -23.79 5.05 -4.45
CA SER A 482 -25.13 5.33 -4.94
C SER A 482 -25.89 6.16 -3.92
N ALA A 483 -26.74 7.10 -4.39
CA ALA A 483 -27.56 7.91 -3.48
C ALA A 483 -28.51 7.02 -2.66
N LEU A 484 -28.68 7.32 -1.38
CA LEU A 484 -29.65 6.66 -0.52
C LEU A 484 -31.08 7.02 -0.95
N SER A 485 -31.93 6.02 -1.15
CA SER A 485 -33.31 6.21 -1.59
C SER A 485 -34.29 6.52 -0.46
N ALA A 486 -34.00 6.00 0.72
CA ALA A 486 -34.74 6.28 1.96
C ALA A 486 -33.76 6.00 3.11
N ALA A 487 -33.61 6.95 4.01
CA ALA A 487 -32.65 6.83 5.08
C ALA A 487 -33.27 7.21 6.43
N GLN A 488 -33.08 6.35 7.40
CA GLN A 488 -33.33 6.63 8.81
C GLN A 488 -32.00 6.57 9.55
N VAL A 489 -31.86 7.38 10.59
CA VAL A 489 -30.65 7.39 11.42
C VAL A 489 -30.43 6.02 12.05
N PRO A 490 -29.32 5.34 11.80
CA PRO A 490 -29.12 3.99 12.31
C PRO A 490 -28.71 4.00 13.79
N THR A 491 -29.27 3.07 14.54
CA THR A 491 -28.79 2.69 15.85
C THR A 491 -28.37 1.23 15.80
N VAL A 492 -27.08 0.98 15.94
CA VAL A 492 -26.52 -0.38 15.89
C VAL A 492 -26.14 -0.82 17.29
N LEU A 493 -26.73 -1.91 17.76
CA LEU A 493 -26.39 -2.56 19.03
C LEU A 493 -25.60 -3.81 18.75
N ASN A 494 -24.35 -3.84 19.18
CA ASN A 494 -23.52 -5.04 19.12
C ASN A 494 -23.73 -5.87 20.37
N LEU A 495 -24.51 -6.93 20.27
CA LEU A 495 -24.73 -7.87 21.36
C LEU A 495 -23.59 -8.89 21.43
N ILE A 496 -22.98 -9.02 22.61
CA ILE A 496 -21.90 -9.97 22.83
C ILE A 496 -22.48 -11.28 23.35
N GLY A 497 -22.46 -12.34 22.52
CA GLY A 497 -23.07 -13.63 22.77
C GLY A 497 -22.25 -14.46 23.75
N ALA A 498 -21.14 -15.04 23.31
CA ALA A 498 -20.31 -15.88 24.16
C ALA A 498 -18.82 -15.57 23.96
N ILE A 499 -18.07 -15.76 25.02
CA ILE A 499 -16.62 -15.72 25.05
C ILE A 499 -16.04 -17.05 25.49
N ASP A 500 -14.80 -17.32 25.17
CA ASP A 500 -14.04 -18.41 25.78
C ASP A 500 -13.25 -17.90 26.98
N ASP A 501 -13.14 -18.74 27.99
CA ASP A 501 -12.36 -18.49 29.19
C ASP A 501 -11.67 -19.78 29.64
N VAL A 502 -10.74 -19.68 30.58
CA VAL A 502 -10.03 -20.84 31.13
C VAL A 502 -10.28 -20.94 32.61
N GLU A 503 -11.00 -22.03 33.02
CA GLU A 503 -11.20 -22.35 34.42
C GLU A 503 -10.35 -23.54 34.87
N PRO A 504 -9.80 -23.53 36.07
CA PRO A 504 -9.09 -24.66 36.62
C PRO A 504 -10.10 -25.77 37.08
N PHE A 505 -10.06 -26.93 36.44
CA PHE A 505 -10.78 -28.12 36.92
C PHE A 505 -9.77 -29.09 37.51
N LEU A 506 -9.87 -29.35 38.81
CA LEU A 506 -8.91 -30.18 39.57
C LEU A 506 -7.44 -29.73 39.36
N GLY A 507 -7.19 -28.42 39.24
CA GLY A 507 -5.85 -27.84 39.01
C GLY A 507 -5.36 -27.91 37.55
N ILE A 508 -6.16 -28.45 36.63
CA ILE A 508 -5.85 -28.51 35.20
C ILE A 508 -6.62 -27.39 34.48
N PRO A 509 -5.96 -26.49 33.72
CA PRO A 509 -6.66 -25.48 32.92
C PRO A 509 -7.62 -26.16 31.94
N ARG A 510 -8.87 -25.77 31.98
CA ARG A 510 -9.91 -26.25 31.06
C ARG A 510 -10.54 -25.04 30.37
N GLU A 511 -10.59 -25.08 29.06
CA GLU A 511 -11.32 -24.09 28.27
C GLU A 511 -12.84 -24.31 28.44
N ILE A 512 -13.55 -23.23 28.72
CA ILE A 512 -14.99 -23.14 28.82
C ILE A 512 -15.54 -22.06 27.90
N ILE A 513 -16.83 -22.12 27.58
CA ILE A 513 -17.55 -21.07 26.87
C ILE A 513 -18.52 -20.42 27.87
N VAL A 514 -18.35 -19.11 28.09
CA VAL A 514 -19.14 -18.29 29.00
C VAL A 514 -20.19 -17.52 28.18
N PRO A 515 -21.49 -17.79 28.40
CA PRO A 515 -22.55 -17.02 27.76
C PRO A 515 -22.65 -15.62 28.41
N LEU A 516 -22.64 -14.57 27.58
CA LEU A 516 -22.87 -13.18 28.01
C LEU A 516 -24.25 -12.68 27.59
N THR A 517 -24.73 -13.09 26.43
CA THR A 517 -26.10 -12.79 25.94
C THR A 517 -26.62 -14.03 25.19
N THR A 518 -27.59 -14.73 25.76
CA THR A 518 -28.25 -15.87 25.11
C THR A 518 -29.14 -15.41 23.95
N TYR A 519 -29.56 -16.33 23.05
CA TYR A 519 -30.45 -15.98 21.93
C TYR A 519 -31.78 -15.40 22.41
N ALA A 520 -32.34 -15.94 23.49
CA ALA A 520 -33.59 -15.43 24.11
C ALA A 520 -33.38 -14.03 24.72
N GLN A 521 -32.25 -13.81 25.39
CA GLN A 521 -31.93 -12.47 25.91
C GLN A 521 -31.66 -11.46 24.79
N ALA A 522 -31.02 -11.87 23.67
CA ALA A 522 -30.83 -11.02 22.50
C ALA A 522 -32.18 -10.59 21.88
N GLU A 523 -33.17 -11.52 21.83
CA GLU A 523 -34.52 -11.20 21.38
C GLU A 523 -35.20 -10.22 22.35
N GLN A 524 -35.09 -10.45 23.65
CA GLN A 524 -35.64 -9.55 24.66
C GLN A 524 -35.03 -8.15 24.57
N ILE A 525 -33.69 -8.03 24.45
CA ILE A 525 -33.00 -6.74 24.29
C ILE A 525 -33.49 -6.05 23.01
N ALA A 526 -33.61 -6.80 21.91
CA ALA A 526 -34.09 -6.24 20.65
C ALA A 526 -35.51 -5.70 20.77
N GLN A 527 -36.42 -6.41 21.51
CA GLN A 527 -37.78 -5.96 21.77
C GLN A 527 -37.81 -4.68 22.59
N GLU A 528 -37.10 -4.67 23.72
CA GLU A 528 -37.08 -3.52 24.62
C GLU A 528 -36.46 -2.29 23.97
N MET A 529 -35.41 -2.44 23.18
CA MET A 529 -34.77 -1.32 22.49
C MET A 529 -35.60 -0.84 21.29
N HIS A 530 -36.28 -1.74 20.58
CA HIS A 530 -37.22 -1.36 19.51
C HIS A 530 -38.34 -0.45 20.03
N GLU A 531 -38.86 -0.75 21.23
CA GLU A 531 -39.85 0.10 21.90
C GLU A 531 -39.28 1.43 22.38
N ALA A 532 -38.01 1.47 22.83
CA ALA A 532 -37.36 2.64 23.42
C ALA A 532 -36.83 3.66 22.37
N LEU A 533 -36.51 3.19 21.17
CA LEU A 533 -35.79 3.98 20.15
C LEU A 533 -36.69 4.71 19.11
N GLY A 534 -37.98 4.54 19.18
CA GLY A 534 -38.93 5.30 18.36
C GLY A 534 -38.65 5.13 16.85
N GLU A 535 -38.41 6.24 16.15
CA GLU A 535 -38.26 6.26 14.67
C GLU A 535 -36.85 5.98 14.15
N THR A 536 -35.93 5.42 14.96
CA THR A 536 -34.58 5.06 14.51
C THR A 536 -34.59 3.73 13.77
N GLN A 537 -33.64 3.53 12.85
CA GLN A 537 -33.40 2.24 12.23
C GLN A 537 -32.58 1.37 13.19
N LEU A 538 -33.25 0.51 13.94
CA LEU A 538 -32.56 -0.43 14.82
C LEU A 538 -31.95 -1.56 14.03
N ALA A 539 -30.64 -1.82 14.25
CA ALA A 539 -29.94 -2.96 13.75
C ALA A 539 -29.15 -3.64 14.87
N ILE A 540 -29.20 -4.97 14.91
CA ILE A 540 -28.50 -5.81 15.87
C ILE A 540 -27.32 -6.46 15.16
N ARG A 541 -26.11 -6.15 15.60
CA ARG A 541 -24.93 -6.94 15.36
C ARG A 541 -24.83 -7.98 16.46
N TYR A 542 -24.55 -9.25 16.15
CA TYR A 542 -24.49 -10.28 17.18
C TYR A 542 -23.14 -11.00 17.11
N THR A 543 -22.19 -10.56 17.92
CA THR A 543 -20.82 -11.06 17.99
C THR A 543 -20.74 -12.28 18.92
N GLY A 544 -19.94 -13.29 18.58
CA GLY A 544 -19.74 -14.48 19.43
C GLY A 544 -20.95 -15.42 19.52
N TRP A 545 -21.82 -15.41 18.53
CA TRP A 545 -23.05 -16.24 18.48
C TRP A 545 -22.82 -17.66 17.99
N GLN A 546 -21.72 -17.93 17.31
CA GLN A 546 -21.35 -19.23 16.77
C GLN A 546 -20.54 -20.06 17.76
N LYS A 547 -20.46 -21.35 17.48
CA LYS A 547 -19.76 -22.34 18.32
C LYS A 547 -18.31 -21.97 18.57
N GLY A 548 -17.97 -21.77 19.84
CA GLY A 548 -16.66 -21.27 20.29
C GLY A 548 -16.68 -19.81 20.74
N GLY A 549 -17.83 -19.14 20.65
CA GLY A 549 -17.95 -17.71 21.01
C GLY A 549 -17.30 -16.81 19.97
N ILE A 550 -16.56 -15.79 20.40
CA ILE A 550 -15.83 -14.87 19.52
C ILE A 550 -14.72 -15.58 18.73
N GLN A 551 -14.05 -16.54 19.34
CA GLN A 551 -13.00 -17.34 18.69
C GLN A 551 -13.59 -18.57 17.97
N THR A 552 -13.96 -18.41 16.71
CA THR A 552 -14.59 -19.46 15.92
C THR A 552 -13.58 -20.32 15.16
N ALA A 553 -14.04 -21.50 14.73
CA ALA A 553 -13.40 -22.27 13.66
C ALA A 553 -13.71 -21.62 12.30
N ALA A 554 -13.11 -22.16 11.22
CA ALA A 554 -13.32 -21.67 9.87
C ALA A 554 -14.82 -21.54 9.53
N ALA A 555 -15.20 -20.38 9.01
CA ALA A 555 -16.58 -20.00 8.71
C ALA A 555 -17.05 -20.61 7.38
N ASN A 556 -17.13 -21.93 7.28
CA ASN A 556 -17.63 -22.64 6.10
C ASN A 556 -19.08 -23.12 6.22
N LYS A 557 -19.70 -22.96 7.38
CA LYS A 557 -21.13 -23.18 7.65
C LYS A 557 -21.53 -22.61 9.01
N VAL A 558 -22.79 -22.28 9.19
CA VAL A 558 -23.35 -21.87 10.48
C VAL A 558 -23.29 -23.03 11.50
N ARG A 559 -22.74 -22.71 12.67
CA ARG A 559 -22.67 -23.61 13.83
C ARG A 559 -23.08 -22.83 15.07
N LEU A 560 -24.28 -23.08 15.56
CA LEU A 560 -24.79 -22.39 16.76
C LEU A 560 -23.98 -22.76 18.02
N GLU A 561 -23.77 -21.77 18.91
CA GLU A 561 -23.19 -22.01 20.24
C GLU A 561 -24.26 -22.53 21.19
N GLY A 562 -24.06 -23.75 21.69
CA GLY A 562 -25.07 -24.43 22.52
C GLY A 562 -25.29 -23.80 23.89
N THR A 563 -24.30 -23.06 24.41
CA THR A 563 -24.44 -22.36 25.72
C THR A 563 -25.36 -21.14 25.62
N LEU A 564 -25.63 -20.64 24.39
CA LEU A 564 -26.52 -19.50 24.15
C LEU A 564 -27.98 -19.91 23.97
N GLY A 565 -28.28 -21.21 23.85
CA GLY A 565 -29.61 -21.72 23.61
C GLY A 565 -29.71 -22.71 22.46
N GLY A 566 -30.90 -23.14 22.16
CA GLY A 566 -31.15 -24.07 21.05
C GLY A 566 -31.38 -23.40 19.71
N SER A 567 -31.51 -24.21 18.66
CA SER A 567 -31.86 -23.71 17.32
C SER A 567 -33.24 -23.04 17.30
N GLY A 568 -34.17 -23.43 18.16
CA GLY A 568 -35.48 -22.81 18.31
C GLY A 568 -35.36 -21.36 18.78
N ASP A 569 -34.56 -21.10 19.82
CA ASP A 569 -34.37 -19.76 20.40
C ASP A 569 -33.71 -18.83 19.34
N PHE A 570 -32.72 -19.32 18.61
CA PHE A 570 -32.08 -18.57 17.53
C PHE A 570 -33.06 -18.27 16.39
N THR A 571 -33.86 -19.21 15.99
CA THR A 571 -34.87 -19.01 14.92
C THR A 571 -35.96 -18.05 15.38
N SER A 572 -36.34 -18.05 16.66
CA SER A 572 -37.25 -17.05 17.24
C SER A 572 -36.70 -15.63 17.11
N LEU A 573 -35.47 -15.41 17.52
CA LEU A 573 -34.78 -14.12 17.37
C LEU A 573 -34.77 -13.66 15.89
N VAL A 574 -34.38 -14.56 14.96
CA VAL A 574 -34.36 -14.25 13.51
C VAL A 574 -35.74 -13.86 13.00
N GLN A 575 -36.77 -14.63 13.40
CA GLN A 575 -38.15 -14.37 12.96
C GLN A 575 -38.68 -13.07 13.56
N TRP A 576 -38.48 -12.84 14.87
CA TRP A 576 -38.92 -11.63 15.53
C TRP A 576 -38.30 -10.35 14.87
N CYS A 577 -36.99 -10.37 14.64
CA CYS A 577 -36.31 -9.23 13.98
C CYS A 577 -36.88 -8.97 12.58
N ARG A 578 -37.14 -10.02 11.80
CA ARG A 578 -37.75 -9.91 10.47
C ARG A 578 -39.13 -9.31 10.53
N ASP A 579 -40.00 -9.81 11.43
CA ASP A 579 -41.40 -9.39 11.53
C ASP A 579 -41.59 -7.96 12.02
N ASN A 580 -40.57 -7.42 12.72
CA ASN A 580 -40.58 -6.08 13.28
C ASN A 580 -39.64 -5.08 12.50
N GLY A 581 -39.09 -5.52 11.37
CA GLY A 581 -38.22 -4.64 10.55
C GLY A 581 -36.87 -4.32 11.18
N VAL A 582 -36.46 -5.07 12.21
CA VAL A 582 -35.14 -4.91 12.86
C VAL A 582 -34.07 -5.63 12.06
N GLY A 583 -32.99 -4.93 11.70
CA GLY A 583 -31.85 -5.55 11.02
C GLY A 583 -31.11 -6.51 11.94
N LEU A 584 -30.99 -7.78 11.58
CA LEU A 584 -30.14 -8.72 12.31
C LEU A 584 -28.93 -9.12 11.47
N PHE A 585 -27.73 -8.84 12.00
CA PHE A 585 -26.44 -9.06 11.35
C PHE A 585 -25.52 -9.85 12.27
N PRO A 586 -25.66 -11.18 12.34
CA PRO A 586 -24.76 -12.02 13.12
C PRO A 586 -23.33 -11.91 12.59
N ASP A 587 -22.37 -11.63 13.48
CA ASP A 587 -20.98 -11.38 13.09
C ASP A 587 -20.24 -12.67 12.70
N THR A 588 -19.51 -12.62 11.61
CA THR A 588 -18.81 -13.78 11.06
C THR A 588 -17.45 -13.39 10.52
N ASP A 589 -16.39 -14.03 11.01
CA ASP A 589 -15.03 -13.83 10.52
C ASP A 589 -14.69 -14.86 9.44
N PHE A 590 -14.56 -14.40 8.19
CA PHE A 590 -14.12 -15.20 7.06
C PHE A 590 -12.62 -15.08 6.77
N GLN A 591 -11.91 -14.25 7.50
CA GLN A 591 -10.50 -13.95 7.23
C GLN A 591 -9.55 -14.64 8.22
N ASN A 592 -10.07 -15.09 9.39
CA ASN A 592 -9.24 -15.71 10.41
C ASN A 592 -9.86 -16.98 10.96
N VAL A 593 -9.01 -17.90 11.42
CA VAL A 593 -9.38 -19.13 12.10
C VAL A 593 -8.70 -19.16 13.47
N TYR A 594 -9.48 -19.18 14.53
CA TYR A 594 -8.98 -19.19 15.91
C TYR A 594 -8.90 -20.60 16.49
N ARG A 595 -9.74 -21.51 16.01
CA ARG A 595 -9.85 -22.89 16.50
C ARG A 595 -9.86 -23.87 15.35
N THR A 596 -9.18 -25.00 15.51
CA THR A 596 -9.22 -26.11 14.57
C THR A 596 -9.89 -27.32 15.21
N ARG A 597 -10.67 -28.07 14.42
CA ARG A 597 -11.36 -29.30 14.85
C ARG A 597 -11.18 -30.36 13.79
N LEU A 598 -11.18 -31.60 14.23
CA LEU A 598 -11.20 -32.74 13.30
C LEU A 598 -12.45 -32.66 12.39
N PHE A 599 -12.24 -32.74 11.09
CA PHE A 599 -13.30 -32.73 10.06
C PHE A 599 -14.12 -31.43 10.01
N ASP A 600 -13.53 -30.29 10.36
CA ASP A 600 -14.18 -28.99 10.24
C ASP A 600 -14.12 -28.39 8.83
N GLY A 601 -13.38 -29.02 7.91
CA GLY A 601 -13.22 -28.59 6.51
C GLY A 601 -12.12 -27.58 6.29
N TYR A 602 -11.31 -27.29 7.31
CA TYR A 602 -10.13 -26.43 7.26
C TYR A 602 -8.84 -27.25 7.24
N SER A 603 -7.92 -26.91 6.35
CA SER A 603 -6.58 -27.45 6.28
C SER A 603 -5.55 -26.33 6.48
N ARG A 604 -4.80 -26.37 7.57
CA ARG A 604 -3.76 -25.35 7.83
C ARG A 604 -2.71 -25.28 6.72
N THR A 605 -2.48 -26.39 6.02
CA THR A 605 -1.50 -26.44 4.92
C THR A 605 -2.01 -25.72 3.68
N ASP A 606 -3.31 -25.91 3.36
CA ASP A 606 -3.90 -25.47 2.10
C ASP A 606 -4.69 -24.17 2.23
N ASP A 607 -5.28 -23.90 3.40
CA ASP A 607 -6.20 -22.78 3.59
C ASP A 607 -5.59 -21.61 4.37
N ALA A 608 -4.45 -21.80 5.07
CA ALA A 608 -3.81 -20.70 5.79
C ALA A 608 -2.88 -19.89 4.88
N ALA A 609 -2.89 -18.59 5.01
CA ALA A 609 -1.88 -17.72 4.42
C ALA A 609 -0.51 -17.94 5.06
N ARG A 610 0.54 -17.60 4.34
CA ARG A 610 1.93 -17.68 4.80
C ARG A 610 2.57 -16.31 4.85
N PHE A 611 3.46 -16.12 5.82
CA PHE A 611 4.41 -15.02 5.83
C PHE A 611 5.44 -15.16 4.68
N VAL A 612 6.12 -14.06 4.35
CA VAL A 612 7.28 -14.06 3.44
C VAL A 612 8.32 -15.13 3.83
N LEU A 613 8.43 -15.43 5.11
CA LEU A 613 9.31 -16.47 5.66
C LEU A 613 8.72 -17.90 5.60
N SER A 614 7.61 -18.08 4.91
CA SER A 614 6.91 -19.37 4.74
C SER A 614 6.28 -19.95 6.03
N GLU A 615 6.36 -19.26 7.16
CA GLU A 615 5.60 -19.63 8.35
C GLU A 615 4.10 -19.32 8.16
N THR A 616 3.24 -20.01 8.86
CA THR A 616 1.79 -19.71 8.85
C THR A 616 1.56 -18.30 9.38
N ALA A 617 0.87 -17.48 8.59
CA ALA A 617 0.52 -16.13 8.98
C ALA A 617 -0.57 -16.13 10.06
N TYR A 618 -0.48 -15.15 10.95
CA TYR A 618 -1.46 -15.00 12.02
C TYR A 618 -1.75 -13.53 12.30
N ARG A 619 -2.96 -13.28 12.73
CA ARG A 619 -3.40 -12.03 13.32
C ARG A 619 -3.29 -12.12 14.84
N ALA A 620 -2.67 -11.12 15.44
CA ALA A 620 -2.55 -11.01 16.90
C ALA A 620 -3.14 -9.69 17.38
N ASP A 621 -3.79 -9.70 18.54
CA ASP A 621 -4.09 -8.46 19.24
C ASP A 621 -2.88 -7.96 20.02
N TYR A 622 -2.92 -6.69 20.38
CA TYR A 622 -1.81 -6.00 21.01
C TYR A 622 -2.24 -5.40 22.35
N ASN A 623 -1.31 -5.40 23.27
CA ASN A 623 -1.49 -4.70 24.54
C ASN A 623 -1.50 -3.18 24.28
N LYS A 624 -2.59 -2.52 24.68
CA LYS A 624 -2.82 -1.08 24.43
C LYS A 624 -1.84 -0.16 25.17
N ALA A 625 -1.21 -0.66 26.24
CA ALA A 625 -0.28 0.16 27.04
C ALA A 625 1.12 0.22 26.45
N ASN A 626 1.58 -0.83 25.74
CA ASN A 626 2.94 -0.92 25.25
C ASN A 626 3.03 -1.25 23.73
N PHE A 627 1.89 -1.49 23.08
CA PHE A 627 1.76 -1.82 21.65
C PHE A 627 2.50 -3.11 21.22
N LEU A 628 2.85 -3.97 22.17
CA LEU A 628 3.44 -5.27 21.86
C LEU A 628 2.34 -6.31 21.65
N ALA A 629 2.63 -7.27 20.77
CA ALA A 629 1.74 -8.42 20.56
C ALA A 629 1.50 -9.14 21.88
N ASP A 630 0.24 -9.37 22.20
CA ASP A 630 -0.19 -9.98 23.45
C ASP A 630 -0.67 -11.42 23.19
N PRO A 631 0.12 -12.43 23.56
CA PRO A 631 -0.24 -13.83 23.30
C PRO A 631 -1.46 -14.28 24.10
N ASP A 632 -1.86 -13.54 25.16
CA ASP A 632 -3.01 -13.83 26.00
C ASP A 632 -4.32 -13.24 25.44
N LYS A 633 -4.23 -12.44 24.38
CA LYS A 633 -5.37 -11.87 23.64
C LYS A 633 -5.77 -12.75 22.44
N LEU A 634 -6.57 -12.19 21.50
CA LEU A 634 -7.00 -12.88 20.29
C LEU A 634 -5.82 -13.22 19.38
N PHE A 635 -5.70 -14.47 19.01
CA PHE A 635 -4.68 -14.97 18.12
C PHE A 635 -5.29 -15.92 17.09
N GLY A 636 -5.45 -15.47 15.87
CA GLY A 636 -6.07 -16.21 14.77
C GLY A 636 -5.12 -16.49 13.63
N THR A 637 -5.21 -17.68 13.04
CA THR A 637 -4.53 -17.98 11.77
C THR A 637 -5.22 -17.24 10.64
N VAL A 638 -4.46 -16.48 9.85
CA VAL A 638 -4.98 -15.78 8.68
C VAL A 638 -5.29 -16.79 7.57
N LEU A 639 -6.49 -16.72 7.01
CA LEU A 639 -6.87 -17.50 5.83
C LEU A 639 -6.25 -16.88 4.57
N ASN A 640 -5.87 -17.74 3.63
CA ASN A 640 -5.53 -17.21 2.31
C ASN A 640 -6.79 -16.68 1.62
N PRO A 641 -6.67 -15.63 0.78
CA PRO A 641 -7.83 -14.96 0.19
C PRO A 641 -8.72 -15.88 -0.66
N SER A 642 -8.15 -16.88 -1.31
CA SER A 642 -8.92 -17.85 -2.11
C SER A 642 -9.77 -18.77 -1.22
N SER A 643 -9.26 -19.18 -0.06
CA SER A 643 -10.01 -19.96 0.92
C SER A 643 -11.09 -19.14 1.63
N THR A 644 -10.86 -17.83 1.82
CA THR A 644 -11.89 -16.89 2.29
C THR A 644 -13.10 -16.92 1.35
N LEU A 645 -12.90 -16.76 0.05
CA LEU A 645 -13.97 -16.87 -0.96
C LEU A 645 -14.65 -18.25 -0.96
N LYS A 646 -13.88 -19.31 -0.93
CA LYS A 646 -14.38 -20.71 -0.88
C LYS A 646 -15.28 -20.94 0.35
N PHE A 647 -14.89 -20.46 1.51
CA PHE A 647 -15.64 -20.64 2.74
C PHE A 647 -16.90 -19.77 2.78
N ALA A 648 -16.83 -18.53 2.30
CA ALA A 648 -18.00 -17.67 2.16
C ALA A 648 -19.07 -18.31 1.26
N ALA A 649 -18.67 -18.82 0.09
CA ALA A 649 -19.57 -19.54 -0.81
C ALA A 649 -20.21 -20.77 -0.16
N SER A 650 -19.43 -21.53 0.63
CA SER A 650 -19.92 -22.70 1.36
C SER A 650 -20.85 -22.35 2.54
N TYR A 651 -20.72 -21.13 3.06
CA TYR A 651 -21.50 -20.64 4.21
C TYR A 651 -22.94 -20.27 3.84
N VAL A 652 -23.16 -19.69 2.66
CA VAL A 652 -24.46 -19.16 2.20
C VAL A 652 -25.63 -20.15 2.36
N PRO A 653 -25.54 -21.41 1.87
CA PRO A 653 -26.67 -22.33 2.03
C PRO A 653 -27.05 -22.64 3.49
N SER A 654 -26.07 -22.62 4.38
CA SER A 654 -26.33 -22.84 5.79
C SER A 654 -26.91 -21.62 6.51
N ALA A 655 -26.55 -20.43 6.10
CA ALA A 655 -27.15 -19.17 6.56
C ALA A 655 -28.63 -19.09 6.14
N GLN A 656 -28.92 -19.40 4.89
CA GLN A 656 -30.29 -19.44 4.36
C GLN A 656 -31.15 -20.48 5.09
N LYS A 657 -30.61 -21.64 5.49
CA LYS A 657 -31.31 -22.66 6.29
C LYS A 657 -31.82 -22.11 7.63
N TYR A 658 -31.10 -21.20 8.26
CA TYR A 658 -31.51 -20.56 9.51
C TYR A 658 -32.34 -19.28 9.27
N GLY A 659 -32.65 -18.96 8.00
CA GLY A 659 -33.42 -17.78 7.62
C GLY A 659 -32.69 -16.45 7.78
N LEU A 660 -31.36 -16.47 7.85
CA LEU A 660 -30.56 -15.25 7.92
C LEU A 660 -30.70 -14.45 6.63
N SER A 661 -30.94 -13.14 6.79
CA SER A 661 -30.98 -12.17 5.72
C SER A 661 -29.86 -11.12 5.83
N GLY A 662 -29.02 -11.20 6.85
CA GLY A 662 -27.91 -10.30 7.08
C GLY A 662 -26.72 -10.99 7.73
N LEU A 663 -25.52 -10.47 7.50
CA LEU A 663 -24.27 -10.83 8.16
C LEU A 663 -23.46 -9.59 8.47
N SER A 664 -22.76 -9.61 9.61
CA SER A 664 -21.71 -8.63 9.91
C SER A 664 -20.32 -9.23 9.62
N LEU A 665 -19.42 -8.40 9.11
CA LEU A 665 -18.06 -8.75 8.72
C LEU A 665 -17.07 -7.84 9.45
N THR A 666 -16.21 -8.41 10.30
CA THR A 666 -15.38 -7.62 11.23
C THR A 666 -14.18 -6.96 10.58
N TYR A 667 -13.48 -7.62 9.63
CA TYR A 667 -12.15 -7.19 9.21
C TYR A 667 -12.05 -6.71 7.76
N PHE A 668 -13.02 -6.96 6.89
CA PHE A 668 -12.94 -6.58 5.45
C PHE A 668 -12.76 -5.08 5.22
N GLY A 669 -13.35 -4.25 6.06
CA GLY A 669 -13.24 -2.79 5.94
C GLY A 669 -11.99 -2.19 6.58
N THR A 670 -11.10 -3.00 7.20
CA THR A 670 -9.92 -2.51 7.94
C THR A 670 -8.63 -3.25 7.63
N GLU A 671 -8.70 -4.48 7.11
CA GLU A 671 -7.54 -5.33 6.85
C GLU A 671 -7.62 -5.93 5.45
N LEU A 672 -6.46 -6.07 4.81
CA LEU A 672 -6.35 -6.71 3.50
C LEU A 672 -5.06 -7.53 3.46
N ASN A 673 -5.18 -8.85 3.46
CA ASN A 673 -4.06 -9.76 3.64
C ASN A 673 -3.62 -10.42 2.34
N SER A 674 -2.31 -10.49 2.10
CA SER A 674 -1.66 -11.28 1.04
C SER A 674 -1.54 -12.75 1.43
N ASP A 675 -1.03 -13.57 0.51
CA ASP A 675 -0.53 -14.91 0.82
C ASP A 675 0.80 -15.16 0.11
N PHE A 676 1.86 -15.43 0.87
CA PHE A 676 3.20 -15.71 0.35
C PHE A 676 3.50 -17.20 0.21
N THR A 677 2.48 -18.04 0.10
CA THR A 677 2.64 -19.45 -0.21
C THR A 677 3.23 -19.59 -1.61
N ARG A 678 4.38 -20.27 -1.74
CA ARG A 678 5.16 -20.34 -2.98
C ARG A 678 4.37 -20.77 -4.20
N ASP A 679 3.51 -21.78 -4.05
CA ASP A 679 2.73 -22.35 -5.16
C ASP A 679 1.38 -21.63 -5.37
N HIS A 680 0.91 -20.89 -4.38
CA HIS A 680 -0.39 -20.21 -4.35
C HIS A 680 -0.27 -18.74 -3.93
N PHE A 681 0.80 -18.09 -4.36
CA PHE A 681 1.06 -16.68 -4.04
C PHE A 681 -0.11 -15.79 -4.50
N VAL A 682 -0.62 -14.99 -3.56
CA VAL A 682 -1.65 -13.99 -3.81
C VAL A 682 -1.12 -12.62 -3.43
N THR A 683 -0.98 -11.73 -4.43
CA THR A 683 -0.62 -10.33 -4.20
C THR A 683 -1.71 -9.62 -3.43
N ARG A 684 -1.37 -8.50 -2.80
CA ARG A 684 -2.37 -7.70 -2.08
C ARG A 684 -3.43 -7.11 -3.02
N ASN A 685 -3.08 -6.77 -4.26
CA ASN A 685 -4.04 -6.33 -5.28
C ASN A 685 -5.01 -7.47 -5.64
N ARG A 686 -4.49 -8.68 -5.89
CA ARG A 686 -5.36 -9.85 -6.15
C ARG A 686 -6.22 -10.20 -4.94
N SER A 687 -5.73 -9.97 -3.73
CA SER A 687 -6.52 -10.13 -2.51
C SER A 687 -7.70 -9.16 -2.44
N GLN A 688 -7.51 -7.91 -2.87
CA GLN A 688 -8.59 -6.92 -2.97
C GLN A 688 -9.70 -7.41 -3.92
N GLU A 689 -9.33 -7.95 -5.08
CA GLU A 689 -10.30 -8.52 -6.03
C GLU A 689 -11.05 -9.71 -5.43
N LEU A 690 -10.33 -10.65 -4.78
CA LEU A 690 -10.94 -11.80 -4.11
C LEU A 690 -11.84 -11.39 -2.93
N ALA A 691 -11.48 -10.33 -2.22
CA ALA A 691 -12.34 -9.76 -1.18
C ALA A 691 -13.65 -9.21 -1.77
N ALA A 692 -13.56 -8.45 -2.88
CA ALA A 692 -14.74 -7.97 -3.59
C ALA A 692 -15.60 -9.13 -4.14
N GLU A 693 -14.99 -10.18 -4.71
CA GLU A 693 -15.67 -11.40 -5.15
C GLU A 693 -16.36 -12.10 -3.97
N THR A 694 -15.72 -12.12 -2.79
CA THR A 694 -16.29 -12.70 -1.55
C THR A 694 -17.54 -11.93 -1.10
N LEU A 695 -17.45 -10.60 -1.04
CA LEU A 695 -18.56 -9.74 -0.66
C LEU A 695 -19.72 -9.86 -1.65
N LYS A 696 -19.43 -9.90 -2.94
CA LYS A 696 -20.41 -10.15 -3.98
C LYS A 696 -21.09 -11.52 -3.83
N THR A 697 -20.33 -12.58 -3.55
CA THR A 697 -20.86 -13.94 -3.33
C THR A 697 -21.85 -13.97 -2.18
N LEU A 698 -21.56 -13.29 -1.07
CA LEU A 698 -22.47 -13.19 0.06
C LEU A 698 -23.74 -12.41 -0.31
N ARG A 699 -23.61 -11.30 -1.05
CA ARG A 699 -24.76 -10.51 -1.54
C ARG A 699 -25.64 -11.29 -2.51
N ASP A 700 -25.02 -11.99 -3.47
CA ASP A 700 -25.74 -12.85 -4.43
C ASP A 700 -26.46 -14.01 -3.71
N GLY A 701 -26.06 -14.35 -2.49
CA GLY A 701 -26.75 -15.27 -1.59
C GLY A 701 -27.88 -14.65 -0.76
N ASP A 702 -28.39 -13.48 -1.13
CA ASP A 702 -29.44 -12.71 -0.45
C ASP A 702 -29.10 -12.27 0.99
N LEU A 703 -27.79 -12.10 1.27
CA LEU A 703 -27.32 -11.60 2.57
C LEU A 703 -26.98 -10.12 2.49
N ARG A 704 -27.67 -9.30 3.26
CA ARG A 704 -27.32 -7.90 3.51
C ARG A 704 -26.05 -7.86 4.35
N LEU A 705 -25.13 -6.92 4.07
CA LEU A 705 -23.83 -6.90 4.75
C LEU A 705 -23.70 -5.66 5.64
N MET A 706 -23.32 -5.89 6.91
CA MET A 706 -22.80 -4.87 7.80
C MET A 706 -21.29 -5.02 7.83
N ILE A 707 -20.54 -3.98 7.47
CA ILE A 707 -19.08 -4.04 7.35
C ILE A 707 -18.45 -3.10 8.36
N ALA A 708 -17.52 -3.60 9.18
CA ALA A 708 -16.76 -2.76 10.09
C ALA A 708 -15.55 -2.14 9.35
N GLY A 709 -15.43 -0.80 9.44
CA GLY A 709 -14.43 0.00 8.74
C GLY A 709 -14.91 0.63 7.45
N SER A 710 -14.01 1.31 6.75
CA SER A 710 -14.33 2.19 5.62
C SER A 710 -13.45 1.98 4.39
N ASN A 711 -12.76 0.85 4.24
CA ASN A 711 -12.01 0.57 3.02
C ASN A 711 -12.93 0.68 1.80
N LEU A 712 -12.62 1.60 0.88
CA LEU A 712 -13.52 2.01 -0.20
C LEU A 712 -14.08 0.83 -1.02
N TYR A 713 -13.24 -0.18 -1.32
CA TYR A 713 -13.64 -1.33 -2.14
C TYR A 713 -14.74 -2.20 -1.49
N THR A 714 -15.02 -2.00 -0.18
CA THR A 714 -16.07 -2.74 0.54
C THR A 714 -17.42 -2.03 0.56
N LEU A 715 -17.41 -0.70 0.42
CA LEU A 715 -18.59 0.16 0.60
C LEU A 715 -19.72 -0.11 -0.40
N PRO A 716 -19.46 -0.46 -1.68
CA PRO A 716 -20.53 -0.84 -2.62
C PRO A 716 -21.37 -2.04 -2.20
N TYR A 717 -20.84 -2.86 -1.29
CA TYR A 717 -21.49 -4.07 -0.78
C TYR A 717 -22.14 -3.87 0.59
N ALA A 718 -21.77 -2.81 1.30
CA ALA A 718 -22.26 -2.53 2.65
C ALA A 718 -23.68 -1.92 2.61
N GLU A 719 -24.60 -2.49 3.40
CA GLU A 719 -25.85 -1.81 3.75
C GLU A 719 -25.60 -0.84 4.91
N ILE A 720 -24.82 -1.25 5.89
CA ILE A 720 -24.41 -0.40 7.01
C ILE A 720 -22.89 -0.57 7.18
N ALA A 721 -22.16 0.54 7.19
CA ALA A 721 -20.77 0.59 7.58
C ALA A 721 -20.67 1.00 9.06
N VAL A 722 -20.03 0.19 9.89
CA VAL A 722 -19.89 0.46 11.33
C VAL A 722 -18.44 0.72 11.73
N ASN A 723 -18.22 1.32 12.89
CA ASN A 723 -16.90 1.66 13.38
C ASN A 723 -16.12 2.60 12.44
N ILE A 724 -16.79 3.53 11.76
CA ILE A 724 -16.10 4.56 10.99
C ILE A 724 -15.35 5.46 11.99
N PRO A 725 -14.04 5.62 11.87
CA PRO A 725 -13.25 6.42 12.82
C PRO A 725 -13.70 7.90 12.82
N MET A 726 -13.72 8.50 14.00
CA MET A 726 -13.93 9.95 14.21
C MET A 726 -12.68 10.62 14.78
N GLN A 727 -11.52 10.02 14.57
CA GLN A 727 -10.22 10.51 14.96
C GLN A 727 -9.22 10.27 13.83
N THR A 728 -8.20 11.10 13.77
CA THR A 728 -7.14 11.03 12.77
C THR A 728 -5.79 10.74 13.41
N ASN A 729 -4.77 10.58 12.59
CA ASN A 729 -3.43 10.31 13.06
C ASN A 729 -2.78 11.52 13.75
N ALA A 730 -2.20 11.30 14.91
CA ALA A 730 -1.34 12.30 15.54
C ALA A 730 0.02 12.33 14.81
N HIS A 731 0.28 13.41 14.07
CA HIS A 731 1.55 13.64 13.39
C HIS A 731 1.89 15.14 13.41
N THR A 732 3.18 15.48 13.44
CA THR A 732 3.64 16.88 13.51
C THR A 732 3.23 17.76 12.32
N LEU A 733 2.92 17.14 11.18
CA LEU A 733 2.44 17.84 9.99
C LEU A 733 0.95 18.12 10.00
N VAL A 734 0.16 17.39 10.81
CA VAL A 734 -1.29 17.58 10.89
C VAL A 734 -1.57 18.94 11.51
N SER A 735 -2.24 19.80 10.76
CA SER A 735 -2.66 21.14 11.18
C SER A 735 -4.08 21.16 11.73
N ARG A 736 -4.93 20.31 11.18
CA ARG A 736 -6.34 20.18 11.59
C ARG A 736 -6.90 18.82 11.17
N GLN A 737 -7.92 18.42 11.88
CA GLN A 737 -8.76 17.25 11.60
C GLN A 737 -10.01 17.75 10.88
N VAL A 738 -10.49 17.02 9.89
CA VAL A 738 -11.72 17.35 9.14
C VAL A 738 -12.53 16.09 8.86
N PRO A 739 -13.88 16.13 8.87
CA PRO A 739 -14.71 14.95 8.63
C PRO A 739 -14.78 14.62 7.12
N PHE A 740 -13.62 14.42 6.48
CA PHE A 740 -13.53 14.19 5.04
C PHE A 740 -14.20 12.88 4.63
N VAL A 741 -13.87 11.79 5.34
CA VAL A 741 -14.41 10.45 5.02
C VAL A 741 -15.94 10.47 5.13
N GLN A 742 -16.46 10.99 6.22
CA GLN A 742 -17.90 11.07 6.44
C GLN A 742 -18.59 12.02 5.44
N THR A 743 -17.94 13.13 5.09
CA THR A 743 -18.43 14.05 4.04
C THR A 743 -18.58 13.34 2.70
N VAL A 744 -17.58 12.52 2.31
CA VAL A 744 -17.66 11.72 1.07
C VAL A 744 -18.77 10.67 1.15
N LEU A 745 -19.00 10.04 2.31
CA LEU A 745 -19.99 8.98 2.48
C LEU A 745 -21.43 9.52 2.65
N SER A 746 -21.59 10.77 3.12
CA SER A 746 -22.90 11.35 3.41
C SER A 746 -23.83 11.32 2.21
N GLY A 747 -25.11 10.97 2.43
CA GLY A 747 -26.10 10.79 1.38
C GLY A 747 -25.90 9.55 0.48
N SER A 748 -24.89 8.71 0.73
CA SER A 748 -24.60 7.54 -0.10
C SER A 748 -24.46 6.24 0.68
N VAL A 749 -24.00 6.30 1.92
CA VAL A 749 -23.80 5.13 2.78
C VAL A 749 -24.49 5.35 4.12
N THR A 750 -25.14 4.32 4.66
CA THR A 750 -25.60 4.31 6.05
C THR A 750 -24.41 3.91 6.94
N TYR A 751 -24.05 4.76 7.91
CA TYR A 751 -22.89 4.49 8.74
C TYR A 751 -23.03 4.91 10.20
N THR A 752 -22.22 4.28 11.05
CA THR A 752 -22.09 4.63 12.47
C THR A 752 -20.65 4.88 12.84
N ALA A 753 -20.44 5.64 13.89
CA ALA A 753 -19.17 5.73 14.58
C ALA A 753 -18.85 4.41 15.36
N GLY A 754 -17.79 4.39 16.18
CA GLY A 754 -17.47 3.28 17.08
C GLY A 754 -18.34 3.22 18.32
N PRO A 755 -18.08 2.27 19.27
CA PRO A 755 -18.95 2.08 20.45
C PRO A 755 -18.90 3.27 21.42
N ILE A 756 -20.06 3.92 21.61
CA ILE A 756 -20.21 5.09 22.50
C ILE A 756 -19.85 4.77 23.96
N ASN A 757 -20.14 3.56 24.42
CA ASN A 757 -19.86 3.15 25.80
C ASN A 757 -18.38 2.91 26.09
N ARG A 758 -17.53 2.96 25.06
CA ARG A 758 -16.04 2.97 25.20
C ARG A 758 -15.44 4.38 25.12
N ALA A 759 -16.26 5.39 24.81
CA ALA A 759 -15.79 6.76 24.75
C ALA A 759 -15.46 7.30 26.15
N ALA A 760 -14.34 8.01 26.28
CA ALA A 760 -13.94 8.68 27.53
C ALA A 760 -14.89 9.82 27.90
N ASP A 761 -15.36 10.56 26.90
CA ASP A 761 -16.37 11.62 27.01
C ASP A 761 -17.52 11.32 26.06
N LYS A 762 -18.61 10.80 26.58
CA LYS A 762 -19.79 10.43 25.80
C LYS A 762 -20.55 11.62 25.24
N GLN A 763 -20.52 12.78 25.93
CA GLN A 763 -21.20 14.00 25.45
C GLN A 763 -20.46 14.56 24.24
N TYR A 764 -19.13 14.68 24.31
CA TYR A 764 -18.29 15.05 23.18
C TYR A 764 -18.47 14.08 22.01
N TYR A 765 -18.47 12.78 22.31
CA TYR A 765 -18.62 11.74 21.29
C TYR A 765 -19.98 11.80 20.58
N LYS A 766 -21.05 12.06 21.32
CA LYS A 766 -22.41 12.28 20.77
C LYS A 766 -22.42 13.47 19.80
N LEU A 767 -21.82 14.61 20.19
CA LEU A 767 -21.72 15.76 19.31
C LEU A 767 -20.91 15.45 18.04
N LYS A 768 -19.84 14.68 18.15
CA LYS A 768 -19.07 14.20 16.98
C LYS A 768 -19.90 13.29 16.08
N CYS A 769 -20.79 12.46 16.61
CA CYS A 769 -21.72 11.68 15.79
C CYS A 769 -22.65 12.61 15.01
N ILE A 770 -23.20 13.66 15.64
CA ILE A 770 -24.10 14.63 15.00
C ILE A 770 -23.32 15.46 13.95
N GLU A 771 -22.11 15.92 14.25
CA GLU A 771 -21.23 16.65 13.34
C GLU A 771 -20.96 15.87 12.05
N THR A 772 -20.66 14.59 12.19
CA THR A 772 -20.27 13.73 11.08
C THR A 772 -21.43 13.03 10.38
N GLY A 773 -22.67 13.21 10.85
CA GLY A 773 -23.84 12.50 10.34
C GLY A 773 -23.86 11.00 10.68
N SER A 774 -23.08 10.57 11.68
CA SER A 774 -22.95 9.16 12.08
C SER A 774 -24.08 8.74 12.99
N GLY A 775 -24.64 7.55 12.76
CA GLY A 775 -25.56 6.92 13.71
C GLY A 775 -24.85 6.38 14.97
N LEU A 776 -25.64 5.99 15.96
CA LEU A 776 -25.10 5.40 17.20
C LEU A 776 -24.64 3.96 17.00
N TYR A 777 -23.53 3.61 17.65
CA TYR A 777 -23.10 2.23 17.86
C TYR A 777 -22.78 1.99 19.35
N ALA A 778 -23.25 0.88 19.92
CA ALA A 778 -22.99 0.52 21.30
C ALA A 778 -22.71 -0.99 21.44
N ASP A 779 -21.71 -1.37 22.27
CA ASP A 779 -21.47 -2.74 22.68
C ASP A 779 -22.33 -3.06 23.92
N LEU A 780 -23.11 -4.14 23.90
CA LEU A 780 -23.99 -4.54 25.00
C LEU A 780 -23.90 -6.03 25.27
N MET A 781 -24.09 -6.40 26.53
CA MET A 781 -24.29 -7.80 26.99
C MET A 781 -25.30 -7.86 28.09
N ALA A 782 -26.11 -8.96 28.14
CA ALA A 782 -27.07 -9.20 29.19
C ALA A 782 -26.40 -9.58 30.52
N GLY A 783 -25.23 -10.23 30.42
CA GLY A 783 -24.44 -10.70 31.57
C GLY A 783 -23.81 -9.56 32.37
N ASP A 784 -23.40 -9.87 33.58
CA ASP A 784 -22.68 -8.93 34.45
C ASP A 784 -21.28 -8.63 33.93
N ASN A 785 -20.82 -7.38 34.11
CA ASN A 785 -19.46 -6.92 33.72
C ASN A 785 -18.35 -7.79 34.35
N ALA A 786 -18.58 -8.38 35.54
CA ALA A 786 -17.61 -9.26 36.17
C ALA A 786 -17.25 -10.51 35.38
N LEU A 787 -18.12 -10.96 34.44
CA LEU A 787 -17.85 -12.12 33.59
C LEU A 787 -16.71 -11.91 32.58
N VAL A 788 -16.41 -10.66 32.23
CA VAL A 788 -15.33 -10.34 31.30
C VAL A 788 -14.07 -9.82 31.99
N LYS A 789 -14.15 -9.58 33.30
CA LYS A 789 -13.03 -9.03 34.05
C LYS A 789 -11.85 -10.01 34.14
N GLY A 790 -10.68 -9.57 33.73
CA GLY A 790 -9.46 -10.38 33.73
C GLY A 790 -9.41 -11.45 32.65
N THR A 791 -10.37 -11.44 31.72
CA THR A 791 -10.32 -12.24 30.50
C THR A 791 -9.66 -11.45 29.36
N LYS A 792 -9.38 -12.09 28.24
CA LYS A 792 -8.91 -11.40 27.01
C LYS A 792 -9.96 -10.47 26.38
N TYR A 793 -11.17 -10.45 26.91
CA TYR A 793 -12.32 -9.65 26.48
C TYR A 793 -12.66 -8.51 27.44
N ASP A 794 -11.72 -8.06 28.25
CA ASP A 794 -11.90 -6.97 29.23
C ASP A 794 -12.31 -5.63 28.59
N ASP A 795 -12.14 -5.49 27.27
CA ASP A 795 -12.67 -4.37 26.48
C ASP A 795 -14.21 -4.23 26.58
N TYR A 796 -14.93 -5.30 26.89
CA TYR A 796 -16.38 -5.29 27.09
C TYR A 796 -16.80 -5.02 28.55
N TYR A 797 -15.87 -4.66 29.44
CA TYR A 797 -16.18 -4.44 30.87
C TYR A 797 -17.26 -3.37 31.10
N ALA A 798 -17.46 -2.42 30.19
CA ALA A 798 -18.49 -1.39 30.29
C ALA A 798 -19.67 -1.66 29.32
N ALA A 799 -20.14 -2.91 29.20
CA ALA A 799 -21.15 -3.31 28.20
C ALA A 799 -22.45 -3.87 28.82
N GLN A 800 -22.62 -3.88 30.13
CA GLN A 800 -23.80 -4.45 30.79
C GLN A 800 -25.09 -3.72 30.41
N TYR A 801 -25.97 -4.38 29.67
CA TYR A 801 -27.23 -3.84 29.17
C TYR A 801 -28.11 -3.22 30.26
N GLY A 802 -28.33 -3.94 31.38
CA GLY A 802 -29.18 -3.47 32.47
C GLY A 802 -28.73 -2.13 33.08
N THR A 803 -27.44 -1.77 32.93
CA THR A 803 -26.88 -0.48 33.41
C THR A 803 -26.95 0.61 32.33
N LEU A 804 -26.82 0.24 31.06
CA LEU A 804 -26.63 1.16 29.95
C LEU A 804 -27.91 1.46 29.14
N LYS A 805 -28.94 0.66 29.28
CA LYS A 805 -30.17 0.75 28.48
C LYS A 805 -30.70 2.18 28.33
N ASP A 806 -30.97 2.84 29.47
CA ASP A 806 -31.57 4.17 29.48
C ASP A 806 -30.65 5.24 28.89
N GLU A 807 -29.35 5.18 29.20
CA GLU A 807 -28.36 6.10 28.67
C GLU A 807 -28.20 5.93 27.15
N VAL A 808 -28.05 4.71 26.67
CA VAL A 808 -27.91 4.40 25.23
C VAL A 808 -29.14 4.83 24.46
N SER A 809 -30.34 4.56 24.98
CA SER A 809 -31.60 4.98 24.36
C SER A 809 -31.72 6.49 24.30
N ALA A 810 -31.38 7.21 25.38
CA ALA A 810 -31.44 8.67 25.42
C ALA A 810 -30.47 9.30 24.39
N ILE A 811 -29.22 8.82 24.31
CA ILE A 811 -28.23 9.30 23.36
C ILE A 811 -28.66 8.98 21.91
N ALA A 812 -29.17 7.79 21.65
CA ALA A 812 -29.65 7.37 20.33
C ALA A 812 -30.78 8.27 19.84
N ASN A 813 -31.78 8.53 20.69
CA ASN A 813 -32.90 9.38 20.38
C ASN A 813 -32.46 10.84 20.12
N GLU A 814 -31.51 11.38 20.90
CA GLU A 814 -30.99 12.73 20.67
C GLU A 814 -30.21 12.85 19.35
N ILE A 815 -29.36 11.84 19.01
CA ILE A 815 -28.68 11.81 17.71
C ILE A 815 -29.71 11.71 16.57
N ALA A 816 -30.73 10.88 16.74
CA ALA A 816 -31.81 10.77 15.76
C ALA A 816 -32.58 12.05 15.59
N GLU A 817 -32.95 12.74 16.69
CA GLU A 817 -33.62 14.07 16.64
C GLU A 817 -32.76 15.10 15.91
N ALA A 818 -31.47 15.17 16.20
CA ALA A 818 -30.56 16.10 15.56
C ALA A 818 -30.41 15.83 14.06
N LEU A 819 -30.26 14.56 13.67
CA LEU A 819 -29.96 14.18 12.30
C LEU A 819 -31.21 13.95 11.43
N ALA A 820 -32.38 13.64 11.98
CA ALA A 820 -33.59 13.32 11.20
C ALA A 820 -33.90 14.32 10.06
N PRO A 821 -33.74 15.63 10.24
CA PRO A 821 -34.04 16.59 9.16
C PRO A 821 -33.04 16.59 8.00
N VAL A 822 -31.89 15.98 8.19
CA VAL A 822 -30.72 16.04 7.27
C VAL A 822 -30.18 14.66 6.90
N TYR A 823 -30.60 13.58 7.55
CA TYR A 823 -30.10 12.24 7.28
C TYR A 823 -30.50 11.79 5.86
N GLY A 824 -29.56 11.16 5.17
CA GLY A 824 -29.72 10.81 3.76
C GLY A 824 -29.39 11.95 2.80
N HIS A 825 -29.09 13.13 3.31
CA HIS A 825 -28.62 14.28 2.55
C HIS A 825 -27.10 14.41 2.59
N GLU A 826 -26.56 15.11 1.60
CA GLU A 826 -25.13 15.31 1.47
C GLU A 826 -24.64 16.47 2.34
N ILE A 827 -23.54 16.25 3.04
CA ILE A 827 -22.81 17.36 3.66
C ILE A 827 -22.16 18.17 2.52
N VAL A 828 -22.52 19.44 2.41
CA VAL A 828 -22.08 20.36 1.35
C VAL A 828 -21.36 21.60 1.88
N GLY A 829 -21.36 21.82 3.20
CA GLY A 829 -20.67 22.92 3.84
C GLY A 829 -20.21 22.59 5.25
N TYR A 830 -19.07 23.15 5.63
CA TYR A 830 -18.50 23.02 6.96
C TYR A 830 -17.80 24.33 7.34
N GLU A 831 -18.32 25.02 8.33
CA GLU A 831 -17.84 26.33 8.77
C GLU A 831 -17.44 26.30 10.24
N GLU A 832 -16.18 26.64 10.53
CA GLU A 832 -15.66 26.78 11.89
C GLU A 832 -15.68 28.26 12.28
N TYR A 833 -16.45 28.61 13.33
CA TYR A 833 -16.55 29.99 13.82
C TYR A 833 -15.56 30.30 14.96
N GLY A 834 -14.68 29.35 15.30
CA GLY A 834 -13.72 29.42 16.41
C GLY A 834 -14.30 28.88 17.71
N ASP A 835 -13.43 28.71 18.71
CA ASP A 835 -13.77 28.26 20.07
C ASP A 835 -14.66 27.02 20.17
N GLY A 836 -14.59 26.12 19.16
CA GLY A 836 -15.36 24.88 19.12
C GLY A 836 -16.79 25.04 18.61
N LEU A 837 -17.15 26.18 18.02
CA LEU A 837 -18.43 26.36 17.35
C LEU A 837 -18.33 26.02 15.86
N VAL A 838 -19.11 25.03 15.41
CA VAL A 838 -19.08 24.49 14.05
C VAL A 838 -20.50 24.48 13.46
N GLN A 839 -20.60 24.79 12.17
CA GLN A 839 -21.83 24.60 11.39
C GLN A 839 -21.61 23.61 10.28
N VAL A 840 -22.46 22.58 10.19
CA VAL A 840 -22.52 21.60 9.10
C VAL A 840 -23.76 21.83 8.27
N SER A 841 -23.60 22.09 6.98
CA SER A 841 -24.70 22.40 6.04
C SER A 841 -24.93 21.25 5.06
N TYR A 842 -26.21 21.04 4.70
CA TYR A 842 -26.64 19.94 3.86
C TYR A 842 -27.28 20.43 2.56
N ASP A 843 -27.31 19.58 1.54
CA ASP A 843 -27.85 19.91 0.20
C ASP A 843 -29.32 20.26 0.17
N ASN A 844 -30.10 19.89 1.21
CA ASN A 844 -31.49 20.26 1.37
C ASN A 844 -31.72 21.68 1.96
N GLY A 845 -30.63 22.43 2.11
CA GLY A 845 -30.67 23.81 2.64
C GLY A 845 -30.84 23.91 4.16
N LYS A 846 -30.74 22.79 4.88
CA LYS A 846 -30.72 22.78 6.35
C LYS A 846 -29.26 22.70 6.86
N ALA A 847 -29.05 23.12 8.10
CA ALA A 847 -27.78 23.01 8.77
C ALA A 847 -27.95 22.72 10.25
N ILE A 848 -26.88 22.15 10.86
CA ILE A 848 -26.78 21.94 12.30
C ILE A 848 -25.58 22.74 12.79
N VAL A 849 -25.80 23.54 13.85
CA VAL A 849 -24.71 24.20 14.58
C VAL A 849 -24.43 23.41 15.83
N LEU A 850 -23.13 23.13 16.06
CA LEU A 850 -22.66 22.39 17.23
C LEU A 850 -21.72 23.27 18.03
N ASN A 851 -21.86 23.22 19.34
CA ASN A 851 -20.99 23.91 20.29
C ASN A 851 -20.25 22.89 21.17
N PHE A 852 -18.96 22.74 20.94
CA PHE A 852 -18.07 21.86 21.71
C PHE A 852 -17.47 22.56 22.95
N ALA A 853 -17.78 23.84 23.17
CA ALA A 853 -17.28 24.60 24.32
C ALA A 853 -18.13 24.35 25.57
N THR A 854 -17.57 24.71 26.70
CA THR A 854 -18.21 24.62 28.03
C THR A 854 -19.14 25.79 28.37
N GLU A 855 -19.28 26.76 27.45
CA GLU A 855 -20.15 27.93 27.58
C GLU A 855 -21.06 28.08 26.36
N ALA A 856 -22.22 28.68 26.53
CA ALA A 856 -23.11 28.97 25.41
C ALA A 856 -22.47 29.95 24.43
N GLN A 857 -22.61 29.68 23.12
CA GLN A 857 -22.02 30.50 22.06
C GLN A 857 -23.10 30.85 21.01
N ALA A 858 -22.82 31.90 20.23
CA ALA A 858 -23.70 32.29 19.13
C ALA A 858 -22.93 32.40 17.82
N THR A 859 -23.51 31.92 16.75
CA THR A 859 -22.97 32.12 15.39
C THR A 859 -23.04 33.59 14.98
N PRO A 860 -22.27 34.01 13.98
CA PRO A 860 -22.41 35.38 13.41
C PRO A 860 -23.83 35.69 12.89
N ALA A 861 -24.61 34.67 12.55
CA ALA A 861 -26.02 34.80 12.17
C ALA A 861 -27.01 34.91 13.36
N GLY A 862 -26.51 34.84 14.61
CA GLY A 862 -27.31 35.00 15.83
C GLY A 862 -27.98 33.72 16.34
N VAL A 863 -27.60 32.53 15.84
CA VAL A 863 -28.06 31.25 16.39
C VAL A 863 -27.26 30.97 17.68
N THR A 864 -27.94 30.92 18.81
CA THR A 864 -27.33 30.60 20.12
C THR A 864 -27.42 29.13 20.36
N VAL A 865 -26.32 28.51 20.76
CA VAL A 865 -26.22 27.08 21.09
C VAL A 865 -25.63 26.93 22.51
N GLU A 866 -26.34 26.19 23.34
CA GLU A 866 -25.90 25.90 24.73
C GLU A 866 -24.56 25.17 24.76
N ALA A 867 -23.91 25.20 25.90
CA ALA A 867 -22.65 24.47 26.15
C ALA A 867 -22.79 22.99 25.83
N MET A 868 -21.84 22.41 25.10
CA MET A 868 -21.83 21.00 24.70
C MET A 868 -23.18 20.58 24.07
N GLY A 869 -23.75 21.45 23.23
CA GLY A 869 -25.08 21.29 22.63
C GLY A 869 -25.08 21.47 21.11
N TRP A 870 -26.28 21.42 20.55
CA TRP A 870 -26.52 21.61 19.12
C TRP A 870 -27.85 22.35 18.85
N ALA A 871 -27.99 22.91 17.65
CA ALA A 871 -29.24 23.56 17.22
C ALA A 871 -29.39 23.45 15.69
N HIS A 872 -30.63 23.34 15.24
CA HIS A 872 -30.95 23.43 13.81
C HIS A 872 -30.95 24.89 13.33
N THR A 873 -30.49 25.04 12.08
CA THR A 873 -30.55 26.33 11.36
C THR A 873 -30.73 26.09 9.86
N THR A 874 -30.80 27.16 9.09
CA THR A 874 -30.77 27.07 7.63
C THR A 874 -29.32 27.14 7.12
N GLY A 875 -28.94 26.26 6.19
CA GLY A 875 -27.70 26.36 5.45
C GLY A 875 -27.70 27.61 4.54
N ARG A 876 -26.53 28.18 4.28
CA ARG A 876 -26.35 29.24 3.29
C ARG A 876 -26.19 28.68 1.88
#